data_b7982b98c7048e0e9fc4af9650b26d3c
#
_entry.id   b7982b98c7048e0e9fc4af9650b26d3c
#
_cell.length_a   1.000
_cell.length_b   1.000
_cell.length_c   1.000
_cell.angle_alpha   90.00
_cell.angle_beta   90.00
_cell.angle_gamma   90.00
#
_symmetry.space_group_name_H-M   'P 1'
#
loop_
_entity.id
_entity.type
_entity.pdbx_description
1 polymer ?
#
loop_
_entity_poly.entity_id
_entity_poly.type
_entity_poly.pdbx_seq_one_letter_code
_entity_poly.pdbx_strand_id
1 'polypeptide(L)'
;MSDKSILEQALKICRNLLDIDPPATINKIKDSVDKVNRILQLSDEDNSYLLSRLIEVTGTDQDEPRILDNDTIIPWVIDKWSENADNRRFWKRYRDYLADEKKIAPKVISRLDELTDKILDRLADPDAHDQFDKRGLVVGHVQSGKTSNYVGLITKAADAGYKLIVVLAGIHSTLRSQTQLRVDEGFLGYDTVTSRSFSENNNLIGVGRIDPGVQAHSLTSSALNGDFKRSVAEAVNVNLRGTDPVVIVIKKNTSILKNLINWLSGKIGENYGENERIINNIPLLLIDDEADNASINISKSSVSSINGAIRALLRLFRKSAYVGYTATPYANVFIPPPEKAKELHKGIRLVVGNKDYPVGEDLFPREFIINIPPPSNYIGPEKFFGIVDENAIYDQQETLEDDSRSDNSIMHLYEPVKDYQPVEYFDNKDIAETVRENNLNFIPDKHQKDDAKPRELPESLRKAMKCFILACAARRVRGQINVHNSMLVHVTRFITWQNHIALLIIDELDRYRNRIEFGSPDFLDDLKMIWDQDFIPKTEEISVLKDVGGLDMTPVSWEKLKLELFPAVTKIRVRAVHGSTMLGGLDAENIQPVDYYENRKKGLSVIAVGGNKLSRGLTLEGLTISYFLRASKMYDTLMQMGRWFGYRPGYLDLCRLFTSSDLVSHYKHIAVATEEMRAEFDRMWLLRRKPIDYGLKIRAHTGILTITAANKFRYKKMMSFGFSGELEET
;
A
#
# COMPACT_ATOMS: atom_id res chain seq x y z
N MET A 1 -26.99 -25.70 -21.88
CA MET A 1 -27.61 -24.43 -21.42
C MET A 1 -29.10 -24.63 -21.38
N SER A 2 -29.71 -24.48 -20.25
CA SER A 2 -31.17 -24.49 -20.08
C SER A 2 -31.80 -23.33 -20.84
N ASP A 3 -33.09 -23.42 -21.14
CA ASP A 3 -33.85 -22.38 -21.83
C ASP A 3 -33.65 -21.01 -21.10
N LYS A 4 -33.31 -19.95 -21.84
CA LYS A 4 -33.04 -18.60 -21.33
C LYS A 4 -34.17 -18.11 -20.40
N SER A 5 -35.42 -18.54 -20.66
CA SER A 5 -36.59 -18.26 -19.83
C SER A 5 -36.51 -18.89 -18.43
N ILE A 6 -35.95 -20.10 -18.30
CA ILE A 6 -35.77 -20.78 -17.01
C ILE A 6 -34.69 -20.07 -16.17
N LEU A 7 -33.61 -19.66 -16.81
CA LEU A 7 -32.54 -18.93 -16.15
C LEU A 7 -32.96 -17.52 -15.61
N GLU A 8 -33.81 -16.83 -16.40
CA GLU A 8 -34.38 -15.54 -15.96
C GLU A 8 -35.37 -15.74 -14.80
N GLN A 9 -36.16 -16.79 -14.82
CA GLN A 9 -37.04 -17.13 -13.69
C GLN A 9 -36.24 -17.52 -12.46
N ALA A 10 -35.20 -18.33 -12.61
CA ALA A 10 -34.27 -18.71 -11.53
C ALA A 10 -33.64 -17.49 -10.91
N LEU A 11 -33.13 -16.56 -11.72
CA LEU A 11 -32.53 -15.30 -11.26
C LEU A 11 -33.54 -14.46 -10.45
N LYS A 12 -34.76 -14.35 -10.93
CA LYS A 12 -35.85 -13.61 -10.25
C LYS A 12 -36.22 -14.24 -8.91
N ILE A 13 -36.30 -15.58 -8.83
CA ILE A 13 -36.60 -16.29 -7.58
C ILE A 13 -35.44 -16.11 -6.58
N CYS A 14 -34.19 -16.28 -7.02
CA CYS A 14 -33.03 -16.06 -6.15
C CYS A 14 -33.00 -14.63 -5.59
N ARG A 15 -33.27 -13.62 -6.43
CA ARG A 15 -33.34 -12.22 -5.99
C ARG A 15 -34.41 -12.01 -4.91
N ASN A 16 -35.58 -12.61 -5.04
CA ASN A 16 -36.63 -12.50 -4.06
C ASN A 16 -36.34 -13.23 -2.73
N LEU A 17 -35.38 -14.16 -2.74
CA LEU A 17 -34.92 -14.87 -1.54
C LEU A 17 -33.80 -14.13 -0.80
N LEU A 18 -33.26 -13.06 -1.39
CA LEU A 18 -32.16 -12.28 -0.84
C LEU A 18 -32.68 -10.95 -0.27
N ASP A 19 -32.33 -10.66 0.96
CA ASP A 19 -32.58 -9.35 1.56
C ASP A 19 -31.65 -8.31 0.89
N ILE A 20 -32.20 -7.15 0.55
CA ILE A 20 -31.48 -6.08 -0.14
C ILE A 20 -30.73 -5.20 0.86
N ASP A 21 -31.17 -5.15 2.14
CA ASP A 21 -30.57 -4.33 3.17
C ASP A 21 -30.50 -5.10 4.52
N PRO A 22 -29.35 -5.49 5.02
CA PRO A 22 -27.99 -5.31 4.47
C PRO A 22 -27.70 -6.18 3.25
N PRO A 23 -26.69 -5.84 2.42
CA PRO A 23 -26.34 -6.60 1.23
C PRO A 23 -26.16 -8.08 1.51
N ALA A 24 -26.60 -8.93 0.58
CA ALA A 24 -26.58 -10.36 0.78
C ALA A 24 -25.13 -10.89 0.82
N THR A 25 -24.77 -11.65 1.85
CA THR A 25 -23.48 -12.32 1.94
C THR A 25 -23.38 -13.41 0.88
N ILE A 26 -22.15 -13.76 0.46
CA ILE A 26 -21.90 -14.84 -0.51
C ILE A 26 -22.54 -16.14 -0.08
N ASN A 27 -22.52 -16.45 1.23
CA ASN A 27 -23.16 -17.66 1.74
C ASN A 27 -24.67 -17.62 1.55
N LYS A 28 -25.32 -16.48 1.76
CA LYS A 28 -26.74 -16.29 1.46
C LYS A 28 -27.04 -16.41 -0.03
N ILE A 29 -26.16 -15.87 -0.89
CA ILE A 29 -26.31 -15.99 -2.35
C ILE A 29 -26.17 -17.46 -2.79
N LYS A 30 -25.15 -18.18 -2.33
CA LYS A 30 -24.98 -19.62 -2.60
C LYS A 30 -26.18 -20.42 -2.12
N ASP A 31 -26.61 -20.19 -0.88
CA ASP A 31 -27.77 -20.87 -0.30
C ASP A 31 -29.07 -20.59 -1.10
N SER A 32 -29.23 -19.38 -1.65
CA SER A 32 -30.35 -19.05 -2.53
C SER A 32 -30.27 -19.80 -3.86
N VAL A 33 -29.08 -19.90 -4.46
CA VAL A 33 -28.85 -20.68 -5.70
C VAL A 33 -29.10 -22.17 -5.45
N ASP A 34 -28.58 -22.72 -4.35
CA ASP A 34 -28.79 -24.13 -3.99
C ASP A 34 -30.27 -24.46 -3.75
N LYS A 35 -31.02 -23.54 -3.12
CA LYS A 35 -32.48 -23.68 -2.94
C LYS A 35 -33.22 -23.70 -4.27
N VAL A 36 -32.87 -22.80 -5.18
CA VAL A 36 -33.47 -22.71 -6.49
C VAL A 36 -33.08 -23.91 -7.36
N ASN A 37 -31.82 -24.36 -7.27
CA ASN A 37 -31.35 -25.54 -7.99
C ASN A 37 -32.06 -26.82 -7.57
N ARG A 38 -32.39 -26.99 -6.28
CA ARG A 38 -33.22 -28.14 -5.82
C ARG A 38 -34.61 -28.15 -6.42
N ILE A 39 -35.14 -27.00 -6.84
CA ILE A 39 -36.49 -26.89 -7.43
C ILE A 39 -36.42 -27.04 -8.95
N LEU A 40 -35.45 -26.36 -9.61
CA LEU A 40 -35.40 -26.28 -11.07
C LEU A 40 -34.42 -27.25 -11.72
N GLN A 41 -33.60 -27.98 -10.93
CA GLN A 41 -32.63 -28.98 -11.39
C GLN A 41 -31.74 -28.48 -12.53
N LEU A 42 -31.11 -27.31 -12.31
CA LEU A 42 -30.23 -26.65 -13.28
C LEU A 42 -28.92 -27.42 -13.46
N SER A 43 -28.30 -27.29 -14.63
CA SER A 43 -26.98 -27.82 -14.88
C SER A 43 -25.90 -27.09 -14.08
N ASP A 44 -24.71 -27.69 -13.91
CA ASP A 44 -23.58 -27.05 -13.22
C ASP A 44 -23.12 -25.76 -13.92
N GLU A 45 -23.21 -25.70 -15.26
CA GLU A 45 -22.94 -24.49 -16.05
C GLU A 45 -23.96 -23.39 -15.77
N ASP A 46 -25.25 -23.74 -15.71
CA ASP A 46 -26.33 -22.81 -15.44
C ASP A 46 -26.29 -22.31 -13.98
N ASN A 47 -25.93 -23.17 -13.03
CA ASN A 47 -25.70 -22.80 -11.66
C ASN A 47 -24.52 -21.79 -11.50
N SER A 48 -23.43 -22.05 -12.22
CA SER A 48 -22.27 -21.15 -12.24
C SER A 48 -22.61 -19.79 -12.87
N TYR A 49 -23.41 -19.81 -13.94
CA TYR A 49 -23.92 -18.58 -14.57
C TYR A 49 -24.86 -17.81 -13.62
N LEU A 50 -25.82 -18.49 -12.99
CA LEU A 50 -26.76 -17.88 -12.06
C LEU A 50 -26.06 -17.27 -10.86
N LEU A 51 -25.09 -17.98 -10.30
CA LEU A 51 -24.26 -17.49 -9.20
C LEU A 51 -23.47 -16.23 -9.58
N SER A 52 -22.81 -16.26 -10.74
CA SER A 52 -22.08 -15.10 -11.28
C SER A 52 -22.98 -13.88 -11.43
N ARG A 53 -24.18 -14.09 -12.00
CA ARG A 53 -25.13 -13.02 -12.28
C ARG A 53 -25.74 -12.43 -11.02
N LEU A 54 -26.00 -13.25 -10.00
CA LEU A 54 -26.51 -12.78 -8.71
C LEU A 54 -25.48 -11.94 -7.97
N ILE A 55 -24.22 -12.33 -8.02
CA ILE A 55 -23.12 -11.57 -7.41
C ILE A 55 -22.96 -10.20 -8.07
N GLU A 56 -23.08 -10.13 -9.40
CA GLU A 56 -23.08 -8.85 -10.14
C GLU A 56 -24.19 -7.91 -9.70
N VAL A 57 -25.35 -8.47 -9.35
CA VAL A 57 -26.58 -7.67 -9.12
C VAL A 57 -26.83 -7.34 -7.65
N THR A 58 -26.40 -8.19 -6.71
CA THR A 58 -26.77 -8.03 -5.28
C THR A 58 -25.71 -7.35 -4.41
N GLY A 59 -24.50 -7.13 -4.93
CA GLY A 59 -23.38 -6.64 -4.13
C GLY A 59 -23.09 -7.56 -2.93
N THR A 60 -21.88 -8.04 -2.78
CA THR A 60 -21.50 -8.91 -1.67
C THR A 60 -20.89 -8.12 -0.53
N ASP A 61 -21.26 -8.47 0.72
CA ASP A 61 -20.55 -8.00 1.90
C ASP A 61 -19.07 -8.44 1.83
N GLN A 62 -18.14 -7.48 1.68
CA GLN A 62 -16.72 -7.72 1.40
C GLN A 62 -15.88 -7.99 2.67
N ASP A 63 -16.49 -8.47 3.75
CA ASP A 63 -15.82 -8.62 5.03
C ASP A 63 -14.82 -9.78 5.12
N GLU A 64 -14.86 -10.75 4.21
CA GLU A 64 -13.93 -11.89 4.21
C GLU A 64 -12.87 -11.79 3.10
N PRO A 65 -11.62 -12.22 3.37
CA PRO A 65 -10.57 -12.24 2.36
C PRO A 65 -10.92 -13.24 1.25
N ARG A 66 -10.74 -12.84 0.01
CA ARG A 66 -10.94 -13.69 -1.18
C ARG A 66 -9.62 -14.38 -1.50
N ILE A 67 -9.66 -15.67 -1.67
CA ILE A 67 -8.48 -16.51 -1.83
C ILE A 67 -8.62 -17.35 -3.09
N LEU A 68 -7.72 -17.12 -4.05
CA LEU A 68 -7.50 -18.07 -5.15
C LEU A 68 -6.39 -19.01 -4.72
N ASP A 69 -6.62 -20.30 -4.68
CA ASP A 69 -5.62 -21.28 -4.29
C ASP A 69 -5.65 -22.54 -5.16
N ASN A 70 -4.65 -23.38 -4.98
CA ASN A 70 -4.62 -24.71 -5.56
C ASN A 70 -5.50 -25.67 -4.73
N ASP A 71 -6.32 -26.49 -5.38
CA ASP A 71 -7.18 -27.50 -4.73
C ASP A 71 -6.42 -28.55 -3.88
N THR A 72 -5.09 -28.54 -3.94
CA THR A 72 -4.22 -29.48 -3.22
C THR A 72 -3.77 -28.99 -1.86
N ILE A 73 -4.29 -27.85 -1.37
CA ILE A 73 -3.90 -27.28 -0.07
C ILE A 73 -4.62 -28.05 1.04
N ILE A 74 -3.85 -28.69 1.88
CA ILE A 74 -4.31 -29.32 3.12
C ILE A 74 -4.03 -28.35 4.25
N PRO A 75 -5.06 -27.80 4.91
CA PRO A 75 -4.86 -26.96 6.10
C PRO A 75 -4.13 -27.76 7.17
N TRP A 76 -3.11 -27.15 7.79
CA TRP A 76 -2.28 -27.79 8.81
C TRP A 76 -2.11 -26.94 10.07
N VAL A 77 -2.41 -25.66 9.97
CA VAL A 77 -2.15 -24.68 11.04
C VAL A 77 -3.02 -24.96 12.27
N ILE A 78 -4.31 -25.26 12.06
CA ILE A 78 -5.25 -25.57 13.17
C ILE A 78 -4.79 -26.81 13.95
N ASP A 79 -4.38 -27.86 13.25
CA ASP A 79 -3.92 -29.09 13.88
C ASP A 79 -2.64 -28.83 14.70
N LYS A 80 -1.68 -28.12 14.10
CA LYS A 80 -0.43 -27.74 14.78
C LYS A 80 -0.68 -26.88 16.02
N TRP A 81 -1.65 -25.97 15.99
CA TRP A 81 -1.99 -25.13 17.13
C TRP A 81 -2.78 -25.90 18.21
N SER A 82 -3.59 -26.89 17.84
CA SER A 82 -4.30 -27.73 18.80
C SER A 82 -3.36 -28.62 19.61
N GLU A 83 -2.29 -29.10 18.99
CA GLU A 83 -1.27 -29.93 19.65
C GLU A 83 -0.35 -29.11 20.55
N ASN A 84 -0.12 -27.83 20.27
CA ASN A 84 0.89 -26.99 20.90
C ASN A 84 0.40 -25.56 21.19
N ALA A 85 -0.74 -25.40 21.84
CA ALA A 85 -1.33 -24.09 22.13
C ALA A 85 -0.38 -23.12 22.89
N ASP A 86 0.50 -23.66 23.73
CA ASP A 86 1.47 -22.88 24.51
C ASP A 86 2.66 -22.37 23.66
N ASN A 87 2.89 -22.94 22.49
CA ASN A 87 4.02 -22.58 21.63
C ASN A 87 3.79 -21.33 20.76
N ARG A 88 2.61 -20.74 20.78
CA ARG A 88 2.30 -19.51 20.01
C ARG A 88 2.80 -18.22 20.69
N ARG A 89 4.01 -18.22 21.22
CA ARG A 89 4.52 -17.12 22.05
C ARG A 89 4.80 -15.84 21.25
N PHE A 90 5.30 -15.95 20.01
CA PHE A 90 5.53 -14.79 19.14
C PHE A 90 4.21 -14.13 18.75
N TRP A 91 3.21 -14.92 18.32
CA TRP A 91 1.90 -14.38 17.98
C TRP A 91 1.19 -13.80 19.20
N LYS A 92 1.17 -14.49 20.33
CA LYS A 92 0.50 -14.05 21.56
C LYS A 92 0.98 -12.66 21.99
N ARG A 93 2.31 -12.47 22.10
CA ARG A 93 2.85 -11.15 22.49
C ARG A 93 2.58 -10.06 21.45
N TYR A 94 2.52 -10.38 20.14
CA TYR A 94 2.19 -9.43 19.11
C TYR A 94 0.71 -9.02 19.16
N ARG A 95 -0.18 -9.98 19.35
CA ARG A 95 -1.60 -9.75 19.57
C ARG A 95 -1.84 -8.81 20.76
N ASP A 96 -1.20 -9.12 21.89
CA ASP A 96 -1.35 -8.34 23.13
C ASP A 96 -0.75 -6.93 22.95
N TYR A 97 0.37 -6.78 22.24
CA TYR A 97 0.92 -5.46 21.85
C TYR A 97 -0.05 -4.64 20.99
N LEU A 98 -0.70 -5.26 20.01
CA LEU A 98 -1.70 -4.57 19.18
C LEU A 98 -2.91 -4.10 20.02
N ALA A 99 -3.35 -4.91 20.97
CA ALA A 99 -4.47 -4.60 21.85
C ALA A 99 -4.10 -3.51 22.88
N ASP A 100 -3.01 -3.69 23.60
CA ASP A 100 -2.68 -2.90 24.79
C ASP A 100 -1.91 -1.61 24.49
N GLU A 101 -0.92 -1.66 23.58
CA GLU A 101 -0.12 -0.47 23.23
C GLU A 101 -0.67 0.28 22.00
N LYS A 102 -1.05 -0.45 20.94
CA LYS A 102 -1.56 0.18 19.71
C LYS A 102 -3.06 0.48 19.76
N LYS A 103 -3.79 -0.05 20.76
CA LYS A 103 -5.23 0.16 20.94
C LYS A 103 -6.06 -0.23 19.71
N ILE A 104 -5.65 -1.29 19.03
CA ILE A 104 -6.37 -1.82 17.88
C ILE A 104 -7.64 -2.55 18.35
N ALA A 105 -8.75 -2.32 17.65
CA ALA A 105 -10.02 -2.93 18.01
C ALA A 105 -9.95 -4.48 17.97
N PRO A 106 -10.54 -5.20 18.93
CA PRO A 106 -10.50 -6.66 19.02
C PRO A 106 -10.94 -7.36 17.73
N LYS A 107 -11.97 -6.83 17.03
CA LYS A 107 -12.45 -7.36 15.75
C LYS A 107 -11.37 -7.31 14.66
N VAL A 108 -10.56 -6.24 14.61
CA VAL A 108 -9.46 -6.11 13.64
C VAL A 108 -8.34 -7.09 13.94
N ILE A 109 -8.04 -7.31 15.24
CA ILE A 109 -7.04 -8.27 15.67
C ILE A 109 -7.49 -9.71 15.35
N SER A 110 -8.76 -10.06 15.60
CA SER A 110 -9.33 -11.37 15.24
C SER A 110 -9.24 -11.64 13.74
N ARG A 111 -9.56 -10.64 12.91
CA ARG A 111 -9.42 -10.74 11.44
C ARG A 111 -7.96 -10.94 11.01
N LEU A 112 -7.04 -10.23 11.66
CA LEU A 112 -5.61 -10.38 11.41
C LEU A 112 -5.15 -11.80 11.76
N ASP A 113 -5.63 -12.36 12.88
CA ASP A 113 -5.38 -13.73 13.30
C ASP A 113 -5.85 -14.73 12.24
N GLU A 114 -7.12 -14.70 11.89
CA GLU A 114 -7.72 -15.59 10.90
C GLU A 114 -7.04 -15.50 9.53
N LEU A 115 -6.76 -14.27 9.06
CA LEU A 115 -6.14 -14.05 7.76
C LEU A 115 -4.70 -14.57 7.71
N THR A 116 -3.93 -14.35 8.76
CA THR A 116 -2.54 -14.83 8.82
C THR A 116 -2.47 -16.35 8.96
N ASP A 117 -3.44 -17.00 9.62
CA ASP A 117 -3.57 -18.46 9.61
C ASP A 117 -3.90 -18.96 8.19
N LYS A 118 -4.85 -18.34 7.48
CA LYS A 118 -5.18 -18.67 6.08
C LYS A 118 -3.98 -18.53 5.14
N ILE A 119 -3.13 -17.53 5.34
CA ILE A 119 -1.89 -17.38 4.56
C ILE A 119 -0.90 -18.50 4.92
N LEU A 120 -0.70 -18.77 6.21
CA LEU A 120 0.26 -19.76 6.69
C LEU A 120 -0.12 -21.18 6.24
N ASP A 121 -1.41 -21.55 6.25
CA ASP A 121 -1.93 -22.82 5.72
C ASP A 121 -1.53 -23.09 4.27
N ARG A 122 -1.36 -22.03 3.48
CA ARG A 122 -0.98 -22.10 2.06
C ARG A 122 0.52 -22.15 1.83
N LEU A 123 1.29 -21.95 2.87
CA LEU A 123 2.70 -22.29 2.93
C LEU A 123 2.84 -23.75 3.38
N ALA A 124 4.04 -24.30 3.45
CA ALA A 124 4.24 -25.65 3.93
C ALA A 124 4.52 -25.67 5.43
N ASP A 125 4.07 -26.71 6.13
CA ASP A 125 4.56 -27.00 7.47
C ASP A 125 6.07 -27.31 7.40
N PRO A 126 6.93 -26.50 8.06
CA PRO A 126 8.37 -26.69 8.01
C PRO A 126 8.85 -28.01 8.63
N ASP A 127 8.04 -28.64 9.48
CA ASP A 127 8.38 -29.89 10.14
C ASP A 127 7.92 -31.12 9.34
N ALA A 128 6.81 -31.01 8.60
CA ALA A 128 6.19 -32.17 7.93
C ALA A 128 6.81 -32.52 6.56
N HIS A 129 7.56 -31.62 5.92
CA HIS A 129 8.07 -31.82 4.56
C HIS A 129 9.59 -31.72 4.48
N ASP A 130 10.20 -32.63 3.72
CA ASP A 130 11.65 -32.63 3.47
C ASP A 130 12.10 -31.50 2.55
N GLN A 131 11.23 -31.10 1.62
CA GLN A 131 11.47 -30.00 0.69
C GLN A 131 10.19 -29.34 0.25
N PHE A 132 10.22 -28.02 0.08
CA PHE A 132 9.14 -27.26 -0.51
C PHE A 132 9.63 -25.94 -1.11
N ASP A 133 8.91 -25.44 -2.10
CA ASP A 133 9.05 -24.10 -2.68
C ASP A 133 7.62 -23.57 -2.89
N LYS A 134 7.12 -22.76 -1.96
CA LYS A 134 5.77 -22.20 -1.94
C LYS A 134 5.81 -20.72 -2.31
N ARG A 135 4.92 -20.28 -3.21
CA ARG A 135 4.90 -18.88 -3.68
C ARG A 135 3.48 -18.34 -3.74
N GLY A 136 3.24 -17.27 -3.01
CA GLY A 136 1.94 -16.60 -2.96
C GLY A 136 2.04 -15.09 -3.09
N LEU A 137 0.88 -14.48 -3.31
CA LEU A 137 0.69 -13.04 -3.41
C LEU A 137 -0.44 -12.60 -2.50
N VAL A 138 -0.19 -11.55 -1.74
CA VAL A 138 -1.18 -10.87 -0.90
C VAL A 138 -1.41 -9.48 -1.47
N VAL A 139 -2.65 -9.23 -1.89
CA VAL A 139 -3.08 -7.96 -2.45
C VAL A 139 -3.88 -7.21 -1.40
N GLY A 140 -3.51 -5.97 -1.12
CA GLY A 140 -4.24 -5.10 -0.18
C GLY A 140 -4.27 -3.67 -0.71
N HIS A 141 -5.08 -2.82 -0.11
CA HIS A 141 -5.16 -1.41 -0.50
C HIS A 141 -3.89 -0.63 -0.14
N VAL A 142 -3.71 0.54 -0.75
CA VAL A 142 -2.61 1.46 -0.40
C VAL A 142 -2.80 1.91 1.05
N GLN A 143 -1.78 1.76 1.89
CA GLN A 143 -1.82 2.13 3.32
C GLN A 143 -2.92 1.42 4.15
N SER A 144 -3.33 0.20 3.78
CA SER A 144 -4.37 -0.57 4.46
C SER A 144 -3.88 -1.45 5.61
N GLY A 145 -2.62 -1.33 6.05
CA GLY A 145 -2.07 -2.13 7.14
C GLY A 145 -1.36 -3.42 6.71
N LYS A 146 -0.94 -3.55 5.44
CA LYS A 146 -0.15 -4.69 4.95
C LYS A 146 1.06 -5.03 5.84
N THR A 147 1.73 -4.03 6.40
CA THR A 147 2.86 -4.25 7.32
C THR A 147 2.44 -5.00 8.58
N SER A 148 1.32 -4.66 9.19
CA SER A 148 0.81 -5.39 10.36
C SER A 148 0.45 -6.82 9.99
N ASN A 149 -0.05 -7.06 8.77
CA ASN A 149 -0.35 -8.39 8.28
C ASN A 149 0.91 -9.24 8.14
N TYR A 150 1.96 -8.76 7.44
CA TYR A 150 3.16 -9.59 7.30
C TYR A 150 3.96 -9.72 8.60
N VAL A 151 3.91 -8.77 9.53
CA VAL A 151 4.48 -8.96 10.87
C VAL A 151 3.71 -10.06 11.62
N GLY A 152 2.38 -10.07 11.54
CA GLY A 152 1.56 -11.17 12.07
C GLY A 152 1.92 -12.53 11.44
N LEU A 153 2.11 -12.58 10.12
CA LEU A 153 2.57 -13.79 9.44
C LEU A 153 3.97 -14.22 9.91
N ILE A 154 4.90 -13.28 10.08
CA ILE A 154 6.26 -13.55 10.59
C ILE A 154 6.20 -14.17 11.99
N THR A 155 5.37 -13.62 12.90
CA THR A 155 5.24 -14.15 14.26
C THR A 155 4.73 -15.57 14.26
N LYS A 156 3.67 -15.86 13.49
CA LYS A 156 3.11 -17.21 13.37
C LYS A 156 4.03 -18.19 12.65
N ALA A 157 4.72 -17.74 11.60
CA ALA A 157 5.70 -18.57 10.91
C ALA A 157 6.87 -18.95 11.84
N ALA A 158 7.32 -18.02 12.69
CA ALA A 158 8.34 -18.32 13.71
C ALA A 158 7.84 -19.34 14.74
N ASP A 159 6.60 -19.18 15.24
CA ASP A 159 5.96 -20.16 16.13
C ASP A 159 5.81 -21.55 15.45
N ALA A 160 5.59 -21.57 14.13
CA ALA A 160 5.46 -22.80 13.35
C ALA A 160 6.80 -23.49 13.03
N GLY A 161 7.94 -22.80 13.22
CA GLY A 161 9.27 -23.38 13.01
C GLY A 161 10.04 -22.84 11.81
N TYR A 162 9.58 -21.78 11.11
CA TYR A 162 10.41 -21.07 10.15
C TYR A 162 11.57 -20.38 10.86
N LYS A 163 12.80 -20.68 10.44
CA LYS A 163 14.03 -20.26 11.15
C LYS A 163 14.65 -18.99 10.57
N LEU A 164 14.69 -18.87 9.28
CA LEU A 164 15.24 -17.69 8.62
C LEU A 164 14.11 -16.91 7.94
N ILE A 165 13.99 -15.64 8.33
CA ILE A 165 12.98 -14.73 7.80
C ILE A 165 13.70 -13.59 7.09
N VAL A 166 13.48 -13.43 5.80
CA VAL A 166 14.03 -12.34 5.00
C VAL A 166 12.91 -11.43 4.55
N VAL A 167 13.03 -10.13 4.87
CA VAL A 167 12.07 -9.11 4.45
C VAL A 167 12.73 -8.17 3.44
N LEU A 168 12.21 -8.16 2.22
CA LEU A 168 12.61 -7.25 1.16
C LEU A 168 11.77 -5.97 1.24
N ALA A 169 12.33 -4.90 1.79
CA ALA A 169 11.63 -3.66 2.13
C ALA A 169 11.87 -2.55 1.10
N GLY A 170 11.30 -2.68 -0.09
CA GLY A 170 11.44 -1.67 -1.16
C GLY A 170 12.88 -1.40 -1.61
N ILE A 171 13.11 -0.29 -2.30
CA ILE A 171 14.44 0.07 -2.87
C ILE A 171 15.19 1.16 -2.07
N HIS A 172 14.51 1.85 -1.16
CA HIS A 172 15.07 2.98 -0.40
C HIS A 172 15.48 2.60 1.02
N SER A 173 16.60 3.13 1.50
CA SER A 173 17.10 2.87 2.86
C SER A 173 16.15 3.36 3.95
N THR A 174 15.42 4.46 3.70
CA THR A 174 14.40 4.98 4.62
C THR A 174 13.23 4.02 4.82
N LEU A 175 12.70 3.44 3.73
CA LEU A 175 11.63 2.46 3.82
C LEU A 175 12.11 1.19 4.53
N ARG A 176 13.32 0.71 4.20
CA ARG A 176 13.93 -0.42 4.89
C ARG A 176 14.07 -0.15 6.40
N SER A 177 14.57 1.03 6.78
CA SER A 177 14.71 1.45 8.17
C SER A 177 13.36 1.45 8.91
N GLN A 178 12.32 2.03 8.30
CA GLN A 178 10.97 2.01 8.87
C GLN A 178 10.38 0.60 8.99
N THR A 179 10.61 -0.26 7.99
CA THR A 179 10.20 -1.66 8.04
C THR A 179 10.92 -2.41 9.15
N GLN A 180 12.24 -2.21 9.30
CA GLN A 180 13.01 -2.80 10.39
C GLN A 180 12.44 -2.39 11.75
N LEU A 181 12.20 -1.08 11.95
CA LEU A 181 11.63 -0.58 13.20
C LEU A 181 10.29 -1.25 13.56
N ARG A 182 9.42 -1.47 12.57
CA ARG A 182 8.15 -2.16 12.79
C ARG A 182 8.34 -3.64 13.12
N VAL A 183 9.36 -4.29 12.53
CA VAL A 183 9.76 -5.65 12.89
C VAL A 183 10.41 -5.67 14.29
N ASP A 184 11.19 -4.66 14.66
CA ASP A 184 11.73 -4.50 16.00
C ASP A 184 10.61 -4.40 17.04
N GLU A 185 9.62 -3.54 16.81
CA GLU A 185 8.47 -3.36 17.70
C GLU A 185 7.53 -4.57 17.75
N GLY A 186 7.27 -5.22 16.62
CA GLY A 186 6.22 -6.25 16.50
C GLY A 186 6.71 -7.69 16.59
N PHE A 187 8.01 -7.94 16.39
CA PHE A 187 8.57 -9.28 16.37
C PHE A 187 9.79 -9.44 17.28
N LEU A 188 10.82 -8.60 17.15
CA LEU A 188 12.05 -8.74 17.93
C LEU A 188 11.86 -8.35 19.40
N GLY A 189 11.24 -7.23 19.67
CA GLY A 189 10.98 -6.70 21.01
C GLY A 189 12.10 -5.83 21.58
N TYR A 190 13.10 -5.46 20.78
CA TYR A 190 14.21 -4.60 21.19
C TYR A 190 14.67 -3.66 20.08
N ASP A 191 15.36 -2.57 20.48
CA ASP A 191 15.89 -1.58 19.56
C ASP A 191 17.20 -2.05 18.92
N THR A 192 17.17 -2.36 17.64
CA THR A 192 18.33 -2.85 16.88
C THR A 192 19.38 -1.77 16.56
N VAL A 193 19.13 -0.48 16.82
CA VAL A 193 20.14 0.59 16.70
C VAL A 193 21.15 0.50 17.84
N THR A 194 20.66 0.28 19.06
CA THR A 194 21.45 0.31 20.27
C THR A 194 22.16 -1.01 20.57
N SER A 195 21.55 -2.14 20.20
CA SER A 195 22.17 -3.45 20.37
C SER A 195 21.73 -4.42 19.29
N ARG A 196 22.63 -5.28 18.83
CA ARG A 196 22.38 -6.31 17.82
C ARG A 196 22.24 -7.72 18.39
N SER A 197 22.55 -7.89 19.66
CA SER A 197 22.40 -9.14 20.38
C SER A 197 21.28 -9.03 21.39
N PHE A 198 20.40 -10.02 21.45
CA PHE A 198 19.31 -10.08 22.42
C PHE A 198 19.86 -10.06 23.86
N SER A 199 20.97 -10.75 24.11
CA SER A 199 21.57 -10.88 25.46
C SER A 199 22.17 -9.58 26.01
N GLU A 200 22.47 -8.60 25.15
CA GLU A 200 23.08 -7.32 25.52
C GLU A 200 22.05 -6.18 25.61
N ASN A 201 20.77 -6.45 25.36
CA ASN A 201 19.79 -5.41 25.09
C ASN A 201 18.92 -5.10 26.31
N ASN A 202 19.19 -3.93 26.92
CA ASN A 202 18.37 -3.35 27.99
C ASN A 202 17.26 -2.43 27.48
N ASN A 203 17.16 -2.20 26.15
CA ASN A 203 16.20 -1.28 25.57
C ASN A 203 15.06 -2.04 24.89
N LEU A 204 14.14 -2.57 25.71
CA LEU A 204 12.95 -3.26 25.24
C LEU A 204 11.93 -2.30 24.65
N ILE A 205 11.40 -2.66 23.47
CA ILE A 205 10.36 -1.92 22.78
C ILE A 205 9.25 -2.87 22.34
N GLY A 206 8.05 -2.32 22.13
CA GLY A 206 6.91 -3.06 21.59
C GLY A 206 6.69 -4.40 22.31
N VAL A 207 6.64 -5.50 21.55
CA VAL A 207 6.39 -6.86 22.06
C VAL A 207 7.37 -7.31 23.15
N GLY A 208 8.58 -6.74 23.21
CA GLY A 208 9.55 -7.06 24.25
C GLY A 208 9.14 -6.59 25.64
N ARG A 209 8.26 -5.60 25.74
CA ARG A 209 7.67 -5.16 27.00
C ARG A 209 6.53 -6.07 27.48
N ILE A 210 5.90 -6.76 26.53
CA ILE A 210 4.81 -7.72 26.82
C ILE A 210 5.39 -9.04 27.31
N ASP A 211 6.33 -9.64 26.55
CA ASP A 211 7.04 -10.86 26.95
C ASP A 211 8.53 -10.78 26.59
N PRO A 212 9.38 -10.40 27.54
CA PRO A 212 10.83 -10.31 27.33
C PRO A 212 11.53 -11.66 27.19
N GLY A 213 10.86 -12.77 27.53
CA GLY A 213 11.44 -14.11 27.49
C GLY A 213 11.42 -14.79 26.12
N VAL A 214 10.88 -14.13 25.09
CA VAL A 214 10.83 -14.69 23.73
C VAL A 214 12.00 -14.14 22.91
N GLN A 215 12.88 -15.03 22.45
CA GLN A 215 14.13 -14.67 21.77
C GLN A 215 14.02 -14.80 20.26
N ALA A 216 14.48 -13.76 19.56
CA ALA A 216 14.72 -13.74 18.12
C ALA A 216 15.93 -12.83 17.84
N HIS A 217 16.61 -13.05 16.72
CA HIS A 217 17.83 -12.31 16.38
C HIS A 217 17.67 -11.52 15.08
N SER A 218 18.42 -10.44 14.94
CA SER A 218 18.50 -9.67 13.70
C SER A 218 19.93 -9.48 13.22
N LEU A 219 20.16 -9.64 11.92
CA LEU A 219 21.44 -9.32 11.28
C LEU A 219 21.46 -7.94 10.63
N THR A 220 20.37 -7.20 10.80
CA THR A 220 20.17 -5.83 10.28
C THR A 220 19.68 -4.92 11.41
N SER A 221 19.69 -3.61 11.22
CA SER A 221 19.20 -2.66 12.23
C SER A 221 18.35 -1.55 11.64
N SER A 222 17.55 -0.88 12.45
CA SER A 222 16.68 0.23 12.04
C SER A 222 17.44 1.51 11.70
N ALA A 223 18.76 1.60 11.91
CA ALA A 223 19.59 2.68 11.41
C ALA A 223 19.53 2.79 9.88
N LEU A 224 19.62 3.97 9.29
CA LEU A 224 19.60 4.19 7.84
C LEU A 224 20.68 3.39 7.09
N ASN A 225 21.85 3.20 7.70
CA ASN A 225 22.96 2.39 7.18
C ASN A 225 22.96 0.94 7.70
N GLY A 226 21.89 0.52 8.39
CA GLY A 226 21.74 -0.76 9.08
C GLY A 226 21.35 -1.95 8.18
N ASP A 227 21.53 -1.84 6.87
CA ASP A 227 21.32 -2.91 5.91
C ASP A 227 22.34 -4.06 6.08
N PHE A 228 22.07 -5.22 5.50
CA PHE A 228 22.94 -6.38 5.64
C PHE A 228 24.40 -6.09 5.21
N LYS A 229 25.31 -6.38 6.12
CA LYS A 229 26.77 -6.33 5.91
C LYS A 229 27.39 -7.62 6.47
N ARG A 230 28.21 -8.30 5.67
CA ARG A 230 28.89 -9.54 6.04
C ARG A 230 29.69 -9.39 7.34
N SER A 231 30.48 -8.32 7.47
CA SER A 231 31.28 -8.06 8.67
C SER A 231 30.47 -7.95 9.94
N VAL A 232 29.26 -7.38 9.82
CA VAL A 232 28.32 -7.26 10.95
C VAL A 232 27.72 -8.61 11.30
N ALA A 233 27.27 -9.37 10.29
CA ALA A 233 26.71 -10.71 10.51
C ALA A 233 27.70 -11.69 11.13
N GLU A 234 29.00 -11.57 10.77
CA GLU A 234 30.09 -12.34 11.38
C GLU A 234 30.38 -11.92 12.83
N ALA A 235 30.30 -10.60 13.14
CA ALA A 235 30.52 -10.08 14.48
C ALA A 235 29.39 -10.46 15.46
N VAL A 236 28.13 -10.45 15.01
CA VAL A 236 26.96 -10.83 15.84
C VAL A 236 26.96 -12.33 16.16
N ASN A 237 27.61 -13.15 15.33
CA ASN A 237 27.81 -14.59 15.50
C ASN A 237 26.56 -15.40 15.88
N VAL A 238 25.40 -15.05 15.29
CA VAL A 238 24.14 -15.79 15.54
C VAL A 238 24.25 -17.21 14.98
N ASN A 239 23.78 -18.17 15.75
CA ASN A 239 23.68 -19.55 15.31
C ASN A 239 22.45 -19.78 14.44
N LEU A 240 22.63 -19.75 13.11
CA LEU A 240 21.53 -19.98 12.16
C LEU A 240 20.93 -21.40 12.23
N ARG A 241 21.63 -22.35 12.84
CA ARG A 241 21.14 -23.72 13.06
C ARG A 241 20.54 -23.91 14.47
N GLY A 242 20.50 -22.84 15.27
CA GLY A 242 19.88 -22.85 16.60
C GLY A 242 18.35 -22.92 16.55
N THR A 243 17.74 -22.83 17.73
CA THR A 243 16.28 -22.86 17.89
C THR A 243 15.62 -21.51 17.56
N ASP A 244 16.32 -20.42 17.85
CA ASP A 244 15.73 -19.08 17.74
C ASP A 244 15.63 -18.59 16.30
N PRO A 245 14.54 -17.95 15.89
CA PRO A 245 14.39 -17.39 14.55
C PRO A 245 15.30 -16.19 14.32
N VAL A 246 15.75 -16.03 13.08
CA VAL A 246 16.61 -14.94 12.65
C VAL A 246 15.90 -14.14 11.55
N VAL A 247 15.79 -12.83 11.74
CA VAL A 247 15.21 -11.94 10.74
C VAL A 247 16.29 -11.05 10.10
N ILE A 248 16.14 -10.81 8.81
CA ILE A 248 17.02 -9.96 7.99
C ILE A 248 16.16 -9.03 7.15
N VAL A 249 16.16 -7.74 7.45
CA VAL A 249 15.41 -6.73 6.69
C VAL A 249 16.34 -5.95 5.77
N ILE A 250 16.20 -6.17 4.46
CA ILE A 250 17.08 -5.59 3.43
C ILE A 250 16.30 -4.82 2.38
N LYS A 251 16.93 -3.85 1.77
CA LYS A 251 16.37 -3.23 0.57
C LYS A 251 16.63 -4.08 -0.68
N LYS A 252 15.77 -3.95 -1.68
CA LYS A 252 15.91 -4.59 -2.99
C LYS A 252 17.08 -3.99 -3.76
N ASN A 253 18.26 -4.51 -3.49
CA ASN A 253 19.52 -4.08 -4.10
C ASN A 253 20.37 -5.29 -4.49
N THR A 254 20.84 -5.33 -5.72
CA THR A 254 21.58 -6.46 -6.27
C THR A 254 22.83 -6.81 -5.45
N SER A 255 23.61 -5.81 -5.03
CA SER A 255 24.85 -6.06 -4.28
C SER A 255 24.56 -6.63 -2.90
N ILE A 256 23.52 -6.13 -2.21
CA ILE A 256 23.13 -6.62 -0.89
C ILE A 256 22.62 -8.07 -0.97
N LEU A 257 21.73 -8.35 -1.94
CA LEU A 257 21.24 -9.70 -2.18
C LEU A 257 22.37 -10.68 -2.51
N LYS A 258 23.29 -10.31 -3.39
CA LYS A 258 24.48 -11.12 -3.72
C LYS A 258 25.36 -11.37 -2.50
N ASN A 259 25.60 -10.37 -1.67
CA ASN A 259 26.36 -10.50 -0.44
C ASN A 259 25.67 -11.46 0.54
N LEU A 260 24.35 -11.37 0.68
CA LEU A 260 23.57 -12.28 1.52
C LEU A 260 23.65 -13.72 1.01
N ILE A 261 23.43 -13.96 -0.29
CA ILE A 261 23.53 -15.28 -0.91
C ILE A 261 24.90 -15.90 -0.67
N ASN A 262 25.97 -15.14 -0.93
CA ASN A 262 27.34 -15.62 -0.77
C ASN A 262 27.67 -15.95 0.69
N TRP A 263 27.23 -15.11 1.63
CA TRP A 263 27.41 -15.33 3.06
C TRP A 263 26.66 -16.56 3.55
N LEU A 264 25.35 -16.69 3.24
CA LEU A 264 24.52 -17.85 3.62
C LEU A 264 25.07 -19.15 3.03
N SER A 265 25.40 -19.15 1.72
CA SER A 265 26.02 -20.29 1.05
C SER A 265 27.35 -20.70 1.68
N GLY A 266 28.18 -19.74 2.10
CA GLY A 266 29.46 -19.99 2.77
C GLY A 266 29.32 -20.49 4.20
N LYS A 267 28.37 -19.93 4.98
CA LYS A 267 28.21 -20.19 6.42
C LYS A 267 27.48 -21.51 6.73
N ILE A 268 26.41 -21.80 5.99
CA ILE A 268 25.50 -22.93 6.29
C ILE A 268 25.17 -23.81 5.08
N GLY A 269 25.61 -23.43 3.89
CA GLY A 269 25.38 -24.23 2.66
C GLY A 269 26.21 -25.50 2.65
N GLU A 270 25.59 -26.59 2.20
CA GLU A 270 26.21 -27.90 1.99
C GLU A 270 26.45 -28.13 0.49
N ASN A 271 27.45 -28.94 0.14
CA ASN A 271 27.73 -29.23 -1.26
C ASN A 271 26.58 -30.08 -1.85
N TYR A 272 26.14 -29.71 -3.02
CA TYR A 272 25.10 -30.39 -3.79
C TYR A 272 25.55 -30.54 -5.23
N GLY A 273 25.94 -31.76 -5.63
CA GLY A 273 26.61 -31.99 -6.90
C GLY A 273 28.01 -31.37 -6.95
N GLU A 274 28.53 -31.15 -8.16
CA GLU A 274 29.91 -30.71 -8.36
C GLU A 274 30.16 -29.21 -8.06
N ASN A 275 29.14 -28.34 -8.32
CA ASN A 275 29.30 -26.89 -8.26
C ASN A 275 28.17 -26.12 -7.57
N GLU A 276 27.22 -26.80 -6.94
CA GLU A 276 26.09 -26.16 -6.29
C GLU A 276 26.16 -26.31 -4.76
N ARG A 277 25.57 -25.39 -4.06
CA ARG A 277 25.35 -25.45 -2.63
C ARG A 277 23.87 -25.31 -2.32
N ILE A 278 23.40 -26.06 -1.33
CA ILE A 278 22.03 -26.06 -0.85
C ILE A 278 22.00 -25.98 0.68
N ILE A 279 21.00 -25.35 1.24
CA ILE A 279 20.72 -25.29 2.68
C ILE A 279 19.55 -26.21 2.96
N ASN A 280 19.83 -27.32 3.68
CA ASN A 280 18.85 -28.40 3.83
C ASN A 280 17.82 -28.15 4.93
N ASN A 281 18.22 -27.94 6.17
CA ASN A 281 17.35 -28.03 7.36
C ASN A 281 16.98 -26.67 7.98
N ILE A 282 16.97 -25.61 7.20
CA ILE A 282 16.61 -24.26 7.65
C ILE A 282 15.48 -23.75 6.77
N PRO A 283 14.23 -23.79 7.22
CA PRO A 283 13.10 -23.24 6.49
C PRO A 283 13.21 -21.72 6.36
N LEU A 284 13.15 -21.23 5.10
CA LEU A 284 13.17 -19.82 4.74
C LEU A 284 11.75 -19.31 4.52
N LEU A 285 11.39 -18.19 5.17
CA LEU A 285 10.28 -17.35 4.78
C LEU A 285 10.81 -16.05 4.19
N LEU A 286 10.49 -15.75 2.94
CA LEU A 286 10.83 -14.51 2.26
C LEU A 286 9.58 -13.67 2.04
N ILE A 287 9.50 -12.53 2.70
CA ILE A 287 8.44 -11.53 2.54
C ILE A 287 8.96 -10.46 1.56
N ASP A 288 8.20 -10.19 0.52
CA ASP A 288 8.54 -9.18 -0.48
C ASP A 288 7.52 -8.04 -0.46
N ASP A 289 7.83 -6.98 0.30
CA ASP A 289 6.99 -5.79 0.36
C ASP A 289 7.17 -4.94 -0.91
N GLU A 290 6.10 -4.40 -1.45
CA GLU A 290 6.05 -3.79 -2.78
C GLU A 290 6.55 -4.76 -3.88
N ALA A 291 5.98 -5.97 -3.95
CA ALA A 291 6.39 -7.02 -4.87
C ALA A 291 6.22 -6.65 -6.36
N ASP A 292 5.39 -5.65 -6.68
CA ASP A 292 5.24 -5.07 -8.01
C ASP A 292 6.42 -4.18 -8.44
N ASN A 293 7.33 -3.85 -7.50
CA ASN A 293 8.46 -2.95 -7.74
C ASN A 293 9.80 -3.65 -7.56
N ALA A 294 10.65 -3.57 -8.58
CA ALA A 294 12.00 -4.13 -8.65
C ALA A 294 12.09 -5.67 -8.60
N SER A 295 11.11 -6.38 -8.03
CA SER A 295 11.06 -7.84 -7.99
C SER A 295 10.59 -8.45 -9.31
N ILE A 296 9.88 -7.68 -10.13
CA ILE A 296 9.41 -8.13 -11.45
C ILE A 296 10.58 -8.21 -12.43
N ASN A 297 10.62 -9.31 -13.17
CA ASN A 297 11.59 -9.43 -14.25
C ASN A 297 11.22 -8.52 -15.43
N ILE A 298 12.03 -7.50 -15.71
CA ILE A 298 11.82 -6.52 -16.79
C ILE A 298 12.66 -6.76 -18.04
N SER A 299 13.55 -7.76 -18.04
CA SER A 299 14.41 -8.09 -19.18
C SER A 299 13.68 -8.96 -20.21
N LYS A 300 13.78 -8.69 -21.50
CA LYS A 300 13.12 -9.45 -22.57
C LYS A 300 13.75 -10.81 -22.87
N SER A 301 15.06 -10.92 -22.74
CA SER A 301 15.85 -12.09 -23.14
C SER A 301 16.67 -12.71 -22.00
N SER A 302 16.61 -12.11 -20.79
CA SER A 302 17.39 -12.54 -19.63
C SER A 302 16.58 -12.32 -18.35
N VAL A 303 17.22 -12.36 -17.20
CA VAL A 303 16.63 -12.11 -15.90
C VAL A 303 17.19 -10.81 -15.33
N SER A 304 16.34 -9.91 -14.86
CA SER A 304 16.80 -8.68 -14.20
C SER A 304 17.56 -9.00 -12.91
N SER A 305 18.57 -8.19 -12.60
CA SER A 305 19.54 -8.51 -11.54
C SER A 305 18.91 -8.73 -10.17
N ILE A 306 17.88 -7.95 -9.81
CA ILE A 306 17.17 -8.09 -8.51
C ILE A 306 16.27 -9.32 -8.52
N ASN A 307 15.45 -9.51 -9.57
CA ASN A 307 14.61 -10.69 -9.72
C ASN A 307 15.45 -11.98 -9.70
N GLY A 308 16.55 -12.02 -10.47
CA GLY A 308 17.46 -13.15 -10.49
C GLY A 308 18.07 -13.45 -9.12
N ALA A 309 18.46 -12.41 -8.37
CA ALA A 309 19.01 -12.60 -7.03
C ALA A 309 17.98 -13.11 -6.02
N ILE A 310 16.73 -12.64 -6.07
CA ILE A 310 15.64 -13.17 -5.23
C ILE A 310 15.40 -14.65 -5.53
N ARG A 311 15.31 -15.00 -6.80
CA ARG A 311 15.09 -16.39 -7.24
C ARG A 311 16.24 -17.31 -6.85
N ALA A 312 17.49 -16.86 -7.00
CA ALA A 312 18.67 -17.59 -6.58
C ALA A 312 18.72 -17.78 -5.04
N LEU A 313 18.29 -16.78 -4.28
CA LEU A 313 18.17 -16.90 -2.82
C LEU A 313 17.13 -17.98 -2.42
N LEU A 314 15.96 -17.99 -3.04
CA LEU A 314 14.95 -19.03 -2.81
C LEU A 314 15.47 -20.42 -3.17
N ARG A 315 16.15 -20.54 -4.31
CA ARG A 315 16.71 -21.82 -4.79
C ARG A 315 17.84 -22.37 -3.91
N LEU A 316 18.51 -21.50 -3.15
CA LEU A 316 19.57 -21.89 -2.23
C LEU A 316 19.02 -22.75 -1.07
N PHE A 317 17.72 -22.66 -0.76
CA PHE A 317 17.07 -23.39 0.34
C PHE A 317 16.23 -24.55 -0.20
N ARG A 318 16.34 -25.70 0.47
CA ARG A 318 15.48 -26.85 0.16
C ARG A 318 14.04 -26.62 0.64
N LYS A 319 13.87 -25.81 1.70
CA LYS A 319 12.59 -25.43 2.29
C LYS A 319 12.44 -23.91 2.17
N SER A 320 11.70 -23.43 1.17
CA SER A 320 11.49 -21.98 0.95
C SER A 320 10.03 -21.63 0.71
N ALA A 321 9.60 -20.53 1.34
CA ALA A 321 8.31 -19.89 1.11
C ALA A 321 8.53 -18.43 0.73
N TYR A 322 7.83 -17.97 -0.30
CA TYR A 322 7.83 -16.59 -0.79
C TYR A 322 6.43 -16.03 -0.73
N VAL A 323 6.26 -14.87 -0.10
CA VAL A 323 5.00 -14.15 -0.05
C VAL A 323 5.22 -12.71 -0.50
N GLY A 324 4.72 -12.39 -1.68
CA GLY A 324 4.69 -11.01 -2.19
C GLY A 324 3.53 -10.22 -1.58
N TYR A 325 3.79 -8.98 -1.19
CA TYR A 325 2.77 -8.02 -0.74
C TYR A 325 2.74 -6.83 -1.69
N THR A 326 1.56 -6.46 -2.19
CA THR A 326 1.39 -5.30 -3.06
C THR A 326 0.02 -4.65 -2.90
N ALA A 327 -0.08 -3.37 -3.24
CA ALA A 327 -1.35 -2.67 -3.41
C ALA A 327 -1.75 -2.53 -4.88
N THR A 328 -0.81 -2.77 -5.79
CA THR A 328 -0.93 -2.57 -7.24
C THR A 328 -0.46 -3.83 -7.97
N PRO A 329 -1.24 -4.93 -7.96
CA PRO A 329 -0.81 -6.24 -8.43
C PRO A 329 -0.65 -6.33 -9.95
N TYR A 330 -0.88 -5.22 -10.68
CA TYR A 330 -0.88 -5.20 -12.15
C TYR A 330 0.35 -5.85 -12.80
N ALA A 331 1.53 -5.67 -12.22
CA ALA A 331 2.74 -6.26 -12.76
C ALA A 331 2.92 -7.73 -12.36
N ASN A 332 2.45 -8.11 -11.17
CA ASN A 332 2.61 -9.46 -10.63
C ASN A 332 1.77 -10.50 -11.37
N VAL A 333 0.56 -10.12 -11.77
CA VAL A 333 -0.36 -11.02 -12.50
C VAL A 333 0.07 -11.26 -13.95
N PHE A 334 0.96 -10.42 -14.50
CA PHE A 334 1.56 -10.63 -15.83
C PHE A 334 2.88 -11.42 -15.80
N ILE A 335 3.31 -11.94 -14.65
CA ILE A 335 4.43 -12.88 -14.57
C ILE A 335 4.01 -14.17 -15.31
N PRO A 336 4.84 -14.71 -16.21
CA PRO A 336 4.47 -15.92 -16.93
C PRO A 336 4.33 -17.11 -15.97
N PRO A 337 3.30 -17.97 -16.17
CA PRO A 337 3.17 -19.17 -15.40
C PRO A 337 4.37 -20.13 -15.60
N PRO A 338 4.60 -21.06 -14.65
CA PRO A 338 5.84 -21.87 -14.59
C PRO A 338 6.15 -22.61 -15.88
N GLU A 339 5.17 -23.13 -16.60
CA GLU A 339 5.37 -23.87 -17.86
C GLU A 339 6.00 -23.01 -18.93
N LYS A 340 5.50 -21.78 -19.12
CA LYS A 340 6.05 -20.82 -20.09
C LYS A 340 7.38 -20.23 -19.60
N ALA A 341 7.56 -20.06 -18.30
CA ALA A 341 8.78 -19.53 -17.70
C ALA A 341 9.95 -20.52 -17.79
N LYS A 342 9.71 -21.84 -17.72
CA LYS A 342 10.74 -22.88 -17.87
C LYS A 342 11.45 -22.82 -19.22
N GLU A 343 10.73 -22.60 -20.30
CA GLU A 343 11.33 -22.46 -21.63
C GLU A 343 12.17 -21.19 -21.78
N LEU A 344 11.66 -20.08 -21.24
CA LEU A 344 12.30 -18.75 -21.37
C LEU A 344 13.56 -18.58 -20.53
N HIS A 345 13.64 -19.26 -19.38
CA HIS A 345 14.72 -19.06 -18.40
C HIS A 345 15.57 -20.31 -18.15
N LYS A 346 15.49 -21.30 -19.04
CA LYS A 346 16.27 -22.55 -18.93
C LYS A 346 17.77 -22.26 -18.93
N GLY A 347 18.46 -22.72 -17.89
CA GLY A 347 19.91 -22.62 -17.78
C GLY A 347 20.45 -21.25 -17.36
N ILE A 348 19.58 -20.26 -17.02
CA ILE A 348 20.08 -18.97 -16.53
C ILE A 348 20.67 -19.12 -15.14
N ARG A 349 21.87 -18.61 -14.96
CA ARG A 349 22.60 -18.61 -13.68
C ARG A 349 22.98 -17.19 -13.26
N LEU A 350 23.03 -16.96 -11.95
CA LEU A 350 23.45 -15.70 -11.33
C LEU A 350 24.91 -15.86 -10.86
N VAL A 351 25.78 -15.04 -11.38
CA VAL A 351 27.18 -14.98 -10.92
C VAL A 351 27.29 -14.13 -9.65
N VAL A 352 27.81 -14.73 -8.58
CA VAL A 352 28.07 -14.04 -7.31
C VAL A 352 29.51 -14.35 -6.87
N GLY A 353 30.39 -13.36 -7.01
CA GLY A 353 31.85 -13.61 -6.87
C GLY A 353 32.30 -14.60 -7.92
N ASN A 354 32.94 -15.69 -7.50
CA ASN A 354 33.44 -16.77 -8.37
C ASN A 354 32.49 -17.99 -8.41
N LYS A 355 31.24 -17.84 -7.99
CA LYS A 355 30.27 -18.94 -7.94
C LYS A 355 29.04 -18.62 -8.76
N ASP A 356 28.50 -19.66 -9.39
CA ASP A 356 27.29 -19.61 -10.18
C ASP A 356 26.11 -20.23 -9.41
N TYR A 357 25.02 -19.49 -9.32
CA TYR A 357 23.79 -19.93 -8.66
C TYR A 357 22.67 -20.10 -9.69
N PRO A 358 21.95 -21.23 -9.69
CA PRO A 358 20.80 -21.40 -10.55
C PRO A 358 19.68 -20.43 -10.12
N VAL A 359 19.08 -19.74 -11.09
CA VAL A 359 18.04 -18.75 -10.83
C VAL A 359 16.69 -19.40 -10.57
N GLY A 360 16.40 -20.56 -11.16
CA GLY A 360 15.14 -21.26 -10.99
C GLY A 360 13.93 -20.59 -11.67
N GLU A 361 12.73 -20.94 -11.24
CA GLU A 361 11.45 -20.44 -11.78
C GLU A 361 11.20 -18.98 -11.40
N ASP A 362 10.36 -18.25 -12.17
CA ASP A 362 9.98 -16.88 -11.88
C ASP A 362 9.04 -16.79 -10.68
N LEU A 363 8.85 -15.59 -10.14
CA LEU A 363 8.09 -15.30 -8.90
C LEU A 363 6.55 -15.31 -9.12
N PHE A 364 6.07 -16.16 -10.02
CA PHE A 364 4.64 -16.35 -10.22
C PHE A 364 3.98 -16.89 -8.93
N PRO A 365 2.87 -16.30 -8.45
CA PRO A 365 2.19 -16.72 -7.22
C PRO A 365 1.34 -17.99 -7.44
N ARG A 366 2.00 -19.10 -7.70
CA ARG A 366 1.38 -20.36 -8.14
C ARG A 366 0.51 -21.05 -7.09
N GLU A 367 0.76 -20.80 -5.79
CA GLU A 367 0.03 -21.46 -4.72
C GLU A 367 -1.26 -20.71 -4.36
N PHE A 368 -1.15 -19.39 -4.19
CA PHE A 368 -2.30 -18.57 -3.83
C PHE A 368 -2.15 -17.11 -4.21
N ILE A 369 -3.30 -16.47 -4.40
CA ILE A 369 -3.46 -15.02 -4.42
C ILE A 369 -4.58 -14.67 -3.45
N ILE A 370 -4.30 -13.83 -2.47
CA ILE A 370 -5.25 -13.39 -1.44
C ILE A 370 -5.51 -11.91 -1.60
N ASN A 371 -6.79 -11.54 -1.77
CA ASN A 371 -7.23 -10.16 -1.71
C ASN A 371 -7.72 -9.83 -0.31
N ILE A 372 -7.04 -8.88 0.37
CA ILE A 372 -7.40 -8.41 1.70
C ILE A 372 -8.39 -7.26 1.56
N PRO A 373 -9.63 -7.40 2.02
CA PRO A 373 -10.56 -6.28 2.05
C PRO A 373 -10.07 -5.21 3.04
N PRO A 374 -10.28 -3.92 2.75
CA PRO A 374 -9.96 -2.88 3.71
C PRO A 374 -10.98 -2.91 4.86
N PRO A 375 -10.56 -2.57 6.09
CA PRO A 375 -11.51 -2.29 7.16
C PRO A 375 -12.47 -1.14 6.82
N SER A 376 -13.66 -1.14 7.39
CA SER A 376 -14.73 -0.16 7.10
C SER A 376 -14.33 1.31 7.30
N ASN A 377 -13.40 1.58 8.21
CA ASN A 377 -12.86 2.93 8.46
C ASN A 377 -11.68 3.32 7.56
N TYR A 378 -11.37 2.53 6.55
CA TYR A 378 -10.37 2.86 5.54
C TYR A 378 -10.95 3.86 4.53
N ILE A 379 -10.18 4.90 4.21
CA ILE A 379 -10.51 5.89 3.19
C ILE A 379 -9.70 5.57 1.94
N GLY A 380 -10.35 4.91 0.99
CA GLY A 380 -9.79 4.54 -0.31
C GLY A 380 -10.09 5.57 -1.40
N PRO A 381 -9.67 5.28 -2.63
CA PRO A 381 -9.95 6.15 -3.78
C PRO A 381 -11.45 6.36 -4.02
N GLU A 382 -12.24 5.33 -3.86
CA GLU A 382 -13.70 5.34 -4.06
C GLU A 382 -14.39 6.33 -3.11
N LYS A 383 -14.10 6.26 -1.81
CA LYS A 383 -14.63 7.20 -0.81
C LYS A 383 -14.07 8.60 -0.97
N PHE A 384 -12.79 8.71 -1.37
CA PHE A 384 -12.10 10.00 -1.48
C PHE A 384 -12.54 10.79 -2.71
N PHE A 385 -12.73 10.13 -3.86
CA PHE A 385 -13.09 10.75 -5.14
C PHE A 385 -14.55 10.58 -5.51
N GLY A 386 -15.33 9.83 -4.74
CA GLY A 386 -16.76 9.70 -4.94
C GLY A 386 -17.15 8.80 -6.10
N ILE A 387 -16.71 7.55 -6.09
CA ILE A 387 -17.17 6.54 -7.04
C ILE A 387 -18.29 5.75 -6.37
N VAL A 388 -19.50 5.89 -6.89
CA VAL A 388 -20.70 5.46 -6.15
C VAL A 388 -21.35 4.20 -6.69
N ASP A 389 -21.24 3.84 -7.97
CA ASP A 389 -21.89 2.64 -8.52
C ASP A 389 -21.25 2.19 -9.84
N GLU A 390 -21.08 0.86 -9.99
CA GLU A 390 -20.59 0.26 -11.23
C GLU A 390 -21.57 0.47 -12.41
N ASN A 391 -22.88 0.53 -12.16
CA ASN A 391 -23.89 0.73 -13.17
C ASN A 391 -24.08 2.18 -13.58
N ALA A 392 -23.83 3.15 -12.70
CA ALA A 392 -23.86 4.57 -13.01
C ALA A 392 -22.74 5.00 -13.97
N ILE A 393 -21.66 4.23 -14.07
CA ILE A 393 -20.52 4.52 -14.96
C ILE A 393 -20.86 4.27 -16.42
N TYR A 394 -21.78 3.35 -16.72
CA TYR A 394 -22.23 3.07 -18.08
C TYR A 394 -23.24 4.10 -18.62
N ASP A 395 -24.03 4.70 -17.72
CA ASP A 395 -25.03 5.73 -18.07
C ASP A 395 -24.45 7.17 -18.16
N GLN A 396 -23.28 7.43 -17.55
CA GLN A 396 -22.68 8.79 -17.50
C GLN A 396 -21.97 9.23 -18.77
N GLN A 397 -21.91 8.43 -19.84
CA GLN A 397 -21.40 8.90 -21.12
C GLN A 397 -22.37 9.83 -21.86
N GLU A 398 -23.63 9.97 -21.45
CA GLU A 398 -24.65 10.79 -22.14
C GLU A 398 -25.20 11.99 -21.35
N THR A 399 -24.90 12.17 -20.05
CA THR A 399 -25.50 13.32 -19.30
C THR A 399 -24.52 13.96 -18.33
N LEU A 400 -23.76 14.93 -18.82
CA LEU A 400 -22.89 15.81 -18.03
C LEU A 400 -23.61 17.00 -17.35
N GLU A 401 -24.93 17.04 -17.26
CA GLU A 401 -25.69 18.22 -16.84
C GLU A 401 -26.67 18.06 -15.67
N ASP A 402 -26.62 17.00 -14.85
CA ASP A 402 -27.54 16.96 -13.69
C ASP A 402 -26.79 16.71 -12.36
N ASP A 403 -26.45 17.81 -11.71
CA ASP A 403 -25.70 17.91 -10.43
C ASP A 403 -26.61 17.70 -9.20
N SER A 404 -27.83 17.17 -9.35
CA SER A 404 -28.87 17.16 -8.31
C SER A 404 -29.12 15.84 -7.57
N ARG A 405 -28.23 14.85 -7.67
CA ARG A 405 -28.32 13.64 -6.81
C ARG A 405 -27.36 13.73 -5.64
N SER A 406 -27.90 14.13 -4.50
CA SER A 406 -27.20 14.08 -3.21
C SER A 406 -26.97 12.62 -2.80
N ASP A 407 -25.83 12.06 -3.20
CA ASP A 407 -25.38 10.77 -2.71
C ASP A 407 -24.52 10.98 -1.46
N ASN A 408 -25.02 10.57 -0.30
CA ASN A 408 -24.39 10.75 1.01
C ASN A 408 -23.06 9.98 1.21
N SER A 409 -22.55 9.30 0.19
CA SER A 409 -21.33 8.50 0.24
C SER A 409 -20.06 9.23 -0.23
N ILE A 410 -20.17 10.42 -0.79
CA ILE A 410 -19.09 11.14 -1.45
C ILE A 410 -18.48 12.19 -0.52
N MET A 411 -17.24 11.94 -0.11
CA MET A 411 -16.48 12.85 0.76
C MET A 411 -15.64 13.85 -0.04
N HIS A 412 -16.12 14.70 -0.86
CA HIS A 412 -15.33 15.65 -1.66
C HIS A 412 -14.16 16.32 -0.90
N LEU A 413 -13.10 15.54 -0.60
CA LEU A 413 -11.91 15.98 0.14
C LEU A 413 -10.81 16.52 -0.78
N TYR A 414 -11.11 16.80 -2.03
CA TYR A 414 -10.17 17.35 -3.00
C TYR A 414 -10.65 18.71 -3.51
N GLU A 415 -9.67 19.56 -3.82
CA GLU A 415 -9.88 20.88 -4.39
C GLU A 415 -9.06 21.00 -5.70
N PRO A 416 -9.71 21.10 -6.87
CA PRO A 416 -9.01 21.33 -8.12
C PRO A 416 -8.34 22.72 -8.11
N VAL A 417 -7.03 22.75 -8.33
CA VAL A 417 -6.29 24.00 -8.42
C VAL A 417 -6.59 24.69 -9.75
N LYS A 418 -6.92 25.98 -9.69
CA LYS A 418 -7.29 26.81 -10.85
C LYS A 418 -6.11 27.59 -11.45
N ASP A 419 -5.04 27.73 -10.68
CA ASP A 419 -3.81 28.44 -11.03
C ASP A 419 -2.71 27.51 -11.59
N TYR A 420 -3.09 26.32 -12.00
CA TYR A 420 -2.25 25.36 -12.71
C TYR A 420 -3.08 24.56 -13.71
N GLN A 421 -2.69 24.58 -14.99
CA GLN A 421 -3.29 23.77 -16.05
C GLN A 421 -2.19 23.09 -16.87
N PRO A 422 -2.25 21.76 -17.06
CA PRO A 422 -1.27 21.06 -17.90
C PRO A 422 -1.43 21.44 -19.37
N VAL A 423 -0.32 21.76 -20.03
CA VAL A 423 -0.30 22.19 -21.45
C VAL A 423 -0.56 21.02 -22.41
N GLU A 424 -0.38 19.78 -21.96
CA GLU A 424 -0.49 18.57 -22.81
C GLU A 424 -1.87 18.35 -23.44
N TYR A 425 -2.91 19.04 -22.94
CA TYR A 425 -4.31 18.83 -23.32
C TYR A 425 -4.86 19.91 -24.27
N PHE A 426 -4.03 20.82 -24.73
CA PHE A 426 -4.48 21.88 -25.67
C PHE A 426 -3.98 21.57 -27.06
N ASP A 427 -4.93 21.28 -27.97
CA ASP A 427 -4.65 21.09 -29.39
C ASP A 427 -4.26 22.41 -30.08
N ASN A 428 -4.70 23.55 -29.55
CA ASN A 428 -4.36 24.87 -30.05
C ASN A 428 -3.05 25.37 -29.43
N LYS A 429 -2.02 25.60 -30.27
CA LYS A 429 -0.68 26.05 -29.86
C LYS A 429 -0.70 27.41 -29.15
N ASP A 430 -1.55 28.33 -29.54
CA ASP A 430 -1.62 29.66 -28.94
C ASP A 430 -2.20 29.63 -27.55
N ILE A 431 -3.22 28.79 -27.33
CA ILE A 431 -3.76 28.53 -25.98
C ILE A 431 -2.73 27.80 -25.10
N ALA A 432 -2.06 26.82 -25.68
CA ALA A 432 -0.99 26.09 -24.96
C ALA A 432 0.16 27.01 -24.53
N GLU A 433 0.52 28.00 -25.36
CA GLU A 433 1.56 28.97 -25.05
C GLU A 433 1.10 29.95 -23.97
N THR A 434 -0.14 30.46 -24.05
CA THR A 434 -0.74 31.32 -23.01
C THR A 434 -0.84 30.60 -21.66
N VAL A 435 -1.24 29.31 -21.61
CA VAL A 435 -1.29 28.52 -20.40
C VAL A 435 0.12 28.27 -19.87
N ARG A 436 1.09 28.02 -20.74
CA ARG A 436 2.49 27.85 -20.37
C ARG A 436 3.07 29.13 -19.76
N GLU A 437 2.77 30.29 -20.30
CA GLU A 437 3.17 31.58 -19.74
C GLU A 437 2.54 31.84 -18.39
N ASN A 438 1.26 31.52 -18.18
CA ASN A 438 0.60 31.62 -16.87
C ASN A 438 1.16 30.66 -15.84
N ASN A 439 1.60 29.47 -16.25
CA ASN A 439 2.22 28.48 -15.36
C ASN A 439 3.72 28.74 -15.09
N LEU A 440 4.37 29.60 -15.87
CA LEU A 440 5.77 29.99 -15.66
C LEU A 440 6.02 30.62 -14.28
N ASN A 441 4.99 31.16 -13.65
CA ASN A 441 5.09 31.71 -12.30
C ASN A 441 5.23 30.66 -11.20
N PHE A 442 4.98 29.37 -11.48
CA PHE A 442 5.16 28.28 -10.52
C PHE A 442 5.87 27.07 -11.13
N ILE A 443 5.14 26.04 -11.64
CA ILE A 443 5.74 24.83 -12.22
C ILE A 443 5.33 24.72 -13.67
N PRO A 444 6.20 25.04 -14.63
CA PRO A 444 5.89 24.83 -16.05
C PRO A 444 5.73 23.34 -16.36
N ASP A 445 4.83 23.02 -17.30
CA ASP A 445 4.74 21.65 -17.80
C ASP A 445 6.05 21.21 -18.46
N LYS A 446 6.42 19.94 -18.27
CA LYS A 446 7.69 19.35 -18.77
C LYS A 446 8.96 20.12 -18.39
N HIS A 447 8.92 20.94 -17.32
CA HIS A 447 10.10 21.67 -16.85
C HIS A 447 11.33 20.76 -16.69
N GLN A 448 12.48 21.32 -16.99
CA GLN A 448 13.78 20.66 -16.84
C GLN A 448 14.50 21.14 -15.59
N LYS A 449 15.56 20.43 -15.23
CA LYS A 449 16.34 20.71 -14.02
C LYS A 449 16.86 22.15 -13.96
N ASP A 450 17.27 22.70 -15.10
CA ASP A 450 17.97 23.96 -15.24
C ASP A 450 17.08 25.13 -15.72
N ASP A 451 15.76 24.85 -15.89
CA ASP A 451 14.80 25.90 -16.25
C ASP A 451 14.66 26.97 -15.14
N ALA A 452 14.16 28.14 -15.52
CA ALA A 452 13.87 29.22 -14.59
C ALA A 452 12.88 28.78 -13.52
N LYS A 453 13.23 29.05 -12.25
CA LYS A 453 12.40 28.66 -11.09
C LYS A 453 11.40 29.75 -10.75
N PRO A 454 10.24 29.38 -10.13
CA PRO A 454 9.22 30.34 -9.74
C PRO A 454 9.76 31.36 -8.73
N ARG A 455 9.29 32.60 -8.82
CA ARG A 455 9.69 33.66 -7.87
C ARG A 455 8.82 33.67 -6.61
N GLU A 456 7.60 33.15 -6.70
CA GLU A 456 6.61 33.16 -5.62
C GLU A 456 5.75 31.88 -5.64
N LEU A 457 5.04 31.63 -4.54
CA LEU A 457 4.09 30.53 -4.44
C LEU A 457 2.77 30.90 -5.11
N PRO A 458 2.08 29.95 -5.79
CA PRO A 458 0.74 30.16 -6.31
C PRO A 458 -0.28 30.28 -5.16
N GLU A 459 -1.40 30.94 -5.43
CA GLU A 459 -2.42 31.20 -4.40
C GLU A 459 -3.03 29.90 -3.86
N SER A 460 -3.18 28.87 -4.71
CA SER A 460 -3.63 27.53 -4.28
C SER A 460 -2.70 26.90 -3.24
N LEU A 461 -1.38 27.06 -3.37
CA LEU A 461 -0.44 26.54 -2.39
C LEU A 461 -0.43 27.38 -1.10
N ARG A 462 -0.58 28.70 -1.22
CA ARG A 462 -0.79 29.60 -0.07
C ARG A 462 -2.05 29.21 0.70
N LYS A 463 -3.17 28.95 0.01
CA LYS A 463 -4.40 28.43 0.63
C LYS A 463 -4.17 27.07 1.30
N ALA A 464 -3.49 26.15 0.65
CA ALA A 464 -3.14 24.84 1.24
C ALA A 464 -2.31 24.97 2.52
N MET A 465 -1.36 25.91 2.58
CA MET A 465 -0.58 26.20 3.80
C MET A 465 -1.45 26.78 4.92
N LYS A 466 -2.38 27.67 4.60
CA LYS A 466 -3.38 28.20 5.57
C LYS A 466 -4.27 27.06 6.11
N CYS A 467 -4.77 26.19 5.23
CA CYS A 467 -5.51 24.98 5.62
C CYS A 467 -4.70 24.07 6.54
N PHE A 468 -3.40 23.91 6.31
CA PHE A 468 -2.54 23.11 7.17
C PHE A 468 -2.39 23.70 8.58
N ILE A 469 -2.23 25.02 8.68
CA ILE A 469 -2.19 25.72 9.99
C ILE A 469 -3.51 25.52 10.74
N LEU A 470 -4.65 25.71 10.07
CA LEU A 470 -5.98 25.51 10.62
C LEU A 470 -6.19 24.06 11.10
N ALA A 471 -5.80 23.06 10.28
CA ALA A 471 -5.87 21.66 10.65
C ALA A 471 -5.02 21.33 11.87
N CYS A 472 -3.78 21.87 11.95
CA CYS A 472 -2.93 21.69 13.12
C CYS A 472 -3.56 22.30 14.38
N ALA A 473 -4.12 23.51 14.28
CA ALA A 473 -4.80 24.18 15.41
C ALA A 473 -6.05 23.42 15.84
N ALA A 474 -6.89 22.96 14.91
CA ALA A 474 -8.11 22.19 15.21
C ALA A 474 -7.79 20.87 15.92
N ARG A 475 -6.75 20.14 15.49
CA ARG A 475 -6.32 18.93 16.19
C ARG A 475 -5.85 19.20 17.62
N ARG A 476 -5.21 20.34 17.86
CA ARG A 476 -4.81 20.75 19.22
C ARG A 476 -6.02 21.04 20.09
N VAL A 477 -7.03 21.75 19.57
CA VAL A 477 -8.32 21.99 20.29
C VAL A 477 -9.01 20.66 20.63
N ARG A 478 -8.92 19.64 19.75
CA ARG A 478 -9.45 18.27 19.98
C ARG A 478 -8.58 17.44 20.94
N GLY A 479 -7.60 18.05 21.63
CA GLY A 479 -6.72 17.35 22.58
C GLY A 479 -5.56 16.57 21.94
N GLN A 480 -5.39 16.63 20.60
CA GLN A 480 -4.32 15.96 19.86
C GLN A 480 -3.06 16.83 19.80
N ILE A 481 -2.52 17.23 20.96
CA ILE A 481 -1.41 18.21 21.07
C ILE A 481 -0.05 17.60 20.67
N ASN A 482 0.20 16.35 21.08
CA ASN A 482 1.47 15.66 20.91
C ASN A 482 1.45 14.63 19.78
N VAL A 483 0.60 14.83 18.78
CA VAL A 483 0.54 13.98 17.60
C VAL A 483 1.37 14.54 16.44
N HIS A 484 1.65 13.70 15.47
CA HIS A 484 2.25 14.15 14.22
C HIS A 484 1.23 14.81 13.33
N ASN A 485 1.65 15.88 12.63
CA ASN A 485 0.90 16.56 11.60
C ASN A 485 1.78 16.70 10.36
N SER A 486 1.27 16.33 9.22
CA SER A 486 2.03 16.39 7.98
C SER A 486 1.24 17.06 6.86
N MET A 487 1.95 17.89 6.09
CA MET A 487 1.53 18.38 4.80
C MET A 487 2.48 17.84 3.73
N LEU A 488 1.94 17.33 2.64
CA LEU A 488 2.68 16.86 1.47
C LEU A 488 2.71 17.95 0.41
N VAL A 489 3.89 18.30 -0.10
CA VAL A 489 4.07 19.12 -1.31
C VAL A 489 4.88 18.31 -2.33
N HIS A 490 4.19 17.81 -3.37
CA HIS A 490 4.79 16.95 -4.39
C HIS A 490 4.44 17.44 -5.79
N VAL A 491 5.29 18.31 -6.33
CA VAL A 491 5.05 19.01 -7.60
C VAL A 491 6.14 18.77 -8.64
N THR A 492 7.33 18.29 -8.21
CA THR A 492 8.47 18.10 -9.11
C THR A 492 9.33 16.89 -8.71
N ARG A 493 10.02 16.31 -9.70
CA ARG A 493 11.02 15.24 -9.47
C ARG A 493 12.43 15.77 -9.22
N PHE A 494 12.71 17.03 -9.55
CA PHE A 494 14.06 17.61 -9.52
C PHE A 494 14.40 18.20 -8.15
N ILE A 495 15.53 17.77 -7.57
CA ILE A 495 15.97 18.17 -6.23
C ILE A 495 16.20 19.68 -6.14
N THR A 496 16.79 20.31 -7.17
CA THR A 496 17.05 21.75 -7.20
C THR A 496 15.75 22.56 -7.11
N TRP A 497 14.68 22.07 -7.75
CA TRP A 497 13.36 22.67 -7.66
C TRP A 497 12.71 22.44 -6.30
N GLN A 498 12.85 21.24 -5.75
CA GLN A 498 12.33 20.91 -4.40
C GLN A 498 12.94 21.82 -3.34
N ASN A 499 14.25 22.04 -3.37
CA ASN A 499 14.93 22.95 -2.46
C ASN A 499 14.45 24.39 -2.64
N HIS A 500 14.31 24.87 -3.86
CA HIS A 500 13.83 26.21 -4.15
C HIS A 500 12.40 26.45 -3.65
N ILE A 501 11.50 25.50 -3.90
CA ILE A 501 10.11 25.56 -3.40
C ILE A 501 10.08 25.50 -1.87
N ALA A 502 10.94 24.71 -1.25
CA ALA A 502 11.04 24.65 0.21
C ALA A 502 11.47 26.01 0.80
N LEU A 503 12.39 26.74 0.15
CA LEU A 503 12.78 28.11 0.56
C LEU A 503 11.59 29.08 0.48
N LEU A 504 10.84 29.07 -0.65
CA LEU A 504 9.66 29.92 -0.78
C LEU A 504 8.59 29.60 0.28
N ILE A 505 8.43 28.33 0.64
CA ILE A 505 7.49 27.90 1.69
C ILE A 505 8.00 28.36 3.07
N ILE A 506 9.30 28.31 3.34
CA ILE A 506 9.88 28.82 4.60
C ILE A 506 9.59 30.31 4.73
N ASP A 507 9.91 31.10 3.72
CA ASP A 507 9.69 32.55 3.72
C ASP A 507 8.21 32.90 3.93
N GLU A 508 7.30 32.20 3.28
CA GLU A 508 5.86 32.43 3.41
C GLU A 508 5.34 31.97 4.79
N LEU A 509 5.84 30.86 5.32
CA LEU A 509 5.47 30.37 6.66
C LEU A 509 5.92 31.35 7.76
N ASP A 510 7.10 31.97 7.61
CA ASP A 510 7.59 32.97 8.56
C ASP A 510 6.76 34.25 8.52
N ARG A 511 6.27 34.67 7.31
CA ARG A 511 5.30 35.76 7.20
C ARG A 511 3.98 35.41 7.92
N TYR A 512 3.47 34.17 7.79
CA TYR A 512 2.25 33.74 8.48
C TYR A 512 2.44 33.66 9.98
N ARG A 513 3.60 33.21 10.49
CA ARG A 513 3.92 33.24 11.92
C ARG A 513 3.83 34.64 12.48
N ASN A 514 4.51 35.61 11.84
CA ASN A 514 4.49 37.01 12.26
C ASN A 514 3.07 37.61 12.22
N ARG A 515 2.30 37.37 11.16
CA ARG A 515 0.93 37.89 11.06
C ARG A 515 -0.02 37.28 12.09
N ILE A 516 0.15 36.01 12.47
CA ILE A 516 -0.61 35.37 13.56
C ILE A 516 -0.14 35.96 14.93
N GLU A 517 1.15 36.05 15.15
CA GLU A 517 1.72 36.56 16.41
C GLU A 517 1.27 37.97 16.73
N PHE A 518 1.33 38.87 15.71
CA PHE A 518 0.90 40.26 15.89
C PHE A 518 -0.62 40.48 15.67
N GLY A 519 -1.38 39.41 15.44
CA GLY A 519 -2.85 39.47 15.34
C GLY A 519 -3.35 40.31 14.16
N SER A 520 -2.70 40.20 12.98
CA SER A 520 -3.07 40.90 11.73
C SER A 520 -4.52 40.66 11.37
N PRO A 521 -5.43 41.64 11.44
CA PRO A 521 -6.88 41.41 11.33
C PRO A 521 -7.26 40.79 9.97
N ASP A 522 -6.73 41.35 8.88
CA ASP A 522 -7.01 40.87 7.51
C ASP A 522 -6.59 39.41 7.29
N PHE A 523 -5.49 38.98 7.91
CA PHE A 523 -5.05 37.59 7.82
C PHE A 523 -5.88 36.64 8.69
N LEU A 524 -6.27 37.09 9.88
CA LEU A 524 -7.14 36.33 10.77
C LEU A 524 -8.55 36.20 10.18
N ASP A 525 -9.05 37.22 9.52
CA ASP A 525 -10.33 37.17 8.80
C ASP A 525 -10.30 36.22 7.60
N ASP A 526 -9.20 36.19 6.86
CA ASP A 526 -8.96 35.22 5.78
C ASP A 526 -8.90 33.77 6.30
N LEU A 527 -8.18 33.52 7.39
CA LEU A 527 -8.19 32.21 8.05
C LEU A 527 -9.58 31.82 8.55
N LYS A 528 -10.31 32.76 9.11
CA LYS A 528 -11.69 32.54 9.58
C LYS A 528 -12.63 32.21 8.41
N MET A 529 -12.52 32.94 7.32
CA MET A 529 -13.32 32.68 6.11
C MET A 529 -13.07 31.23 5.58
N ILE A 530 -11.81 30.78 5.48
CA ILE A 530 -11.49 29.41 5.09
C ILE A 530 -12.10 28.42 6.09
N TRP A 531 -12.00 28.69 7.39
CA TRP A 531 -12.56 27.81 8.42
C TRP A 531 -14.08 27.67 8.32
N ASP A 532 -14.79 28.78 8.21
CA ASP A 532 -16.25 28.82 8.19
C ASP A 532 -16.85 28.27 6.89
N GLN A 533 -16.18 28.51 5.75
CA GLN A 533 -16.72 28.15 4.43
C GLN A 533 -16.28 26.76 3.93
N ASP A 534 -15.17 26.22 4.42
CA ASP A 534 -14.67 24.92 3.96
C ASP A 534 -14.67 23.86 5.08
N PHE A 535 -14.06 24.16 6.25
CA PHE A 535 -13.89 23.12 7.28
C PHE A 535 -15.16 22.81 8.06
N ILE A 536 -15.95 23.82 8.47
CA ILE A 536 -17.18 23.60 9.23
C ILE A 536 -18.19 22.78 8.42
N PRO A 537 -18.56 23.15 7.17
CA PRO A 537 -19.50 22.37 6.39
C PRO A 537 -19.02 20.94 6.17
N LYS A 538 -17.71 20.76 5.95
CA LYS A 538 -17.13 19.43 5.74
C LYS A 538 -17.15 18.57 7.01
N THR A 539 -16.93 19.17 8.17
CA THR A 539 -17.08 18.46 9.46
C THR A 539 -18.52 18.00 9.67
N GLU A 540 -19.51 18.83 9.34
CA GLU A 540 -20.93 18.48 9.43
C GLU A 540 -21.28 17.34 8.45
N GLU A 541 -20.86 17.44 7.19
CA GLU A 541 -21.09 16.42 6.15
C GLU A 541 -20.51 15.05 6.54
N ILE A 542 -19.24 15.02 7.00
CA ILE A 542 -18.58 13.77 7.36
C ILE A 542 -19.12 13.17 8.66
N SER A 543 -19.55 14.01 9.62
CA SER A 543 -20.05 13.55 10.92
C SER A 543 -21.31 12.68 10.83
N VAL A 544 -22.10 12.83 9.77
CA VAL A 544 -23.34 12.04 9.55
C VAL A 544 -23.10 10.72 8.79
N LEU A 545 -21.88 10.49 8.26
CA LEU A 545 -21.54 9.27 7.53
C LEU A 545 -21.38 8.09 8.49
N LYS A 546 -22.28 7.12 8.44
CA LYS A 546 -22.31 5.95 9.35
C LYS A 546 -21.05 5.05 9.21
N ASP A 547 -20.47 4.96 8.03
CA ASP A 547 -19.32 4.08 7.73
C ASP A 547 -17.96 4.64 8.18
N VAL A 548 -17.92 5.91 8.56
CA VAL A 548 -16.74 6.57 9.14
C VAL A 548 -16.70 6.37 10.67
N GLY A 549 -17.58 5.58 11.17
CA GLY A 549 -18.02 5.33 12.52
C GLY A 549 -17.00 5.43 13.64
N GLY A 550 -17.42 6.11 14.72
CA GLY A 550 -16.73 6.14 16.02
C GLY A 550 -15.58 7.15 16.11
N LEU A 551 -15.45 8.06 15.15
CA LEU A 551 -14.43 9.09 15.18
C LEU A 551 -15.05 10.37 15.79
N ASP A 552 -14.60 10.76 16.97
CA ASP A 552 -14.93 12.03 17.63
C ASP A 552 -14.41 13.23 16.82
N MET A 553 -15.09 13.53 15.71
CA MET A 553 -14.89 14.76 14.94
C MET A 553 -15.73 15.86 15.57
N THR A 554 -15.29 16.35 16.72
CA THR A 554 -15.99 17.42 17.43
C THR A 554 -15.85 18.73 16.66
N PRO A 555 -16.95 19.42 16.32
CA PRO A 555 -16.88 20.77 15.75
C PRO A 555 -16.08 21.71 16.64
N VAL A 556 -15.24 22.53 16.03
CA VAL A 556 -14.35 23.47 16.74
C VAL A 556 -14.80 24.90 16.44
N SER A 557 -15.12 25.69 17.48
CA SER A 557 -15.46 27.10 17.30
C SER A 557 -14.23 27.94 16.96
N TRP A 558 -14.44 29.01 16.20
CA TRP A 558 -13.36 29.92 15.79
C TRP A 558 -12.60 30.50 16.98
N GLU A 559 -13.29 30.86 18.07
CA GLU A 559 -12.68 31.43 19.26
C GLU A 559 -11.66 30.50 19.91
N LYS A 560 -11.98 29.21 20.00
CA LYS A 560 -11.05 28.18 20.49
C LYS A 560 -9.91 27.92 19.49
N LEU A 561 -10.24 27.89 18.20
CA LEU A 561 -9.28 27.67 17.14
C LEU A 561 -8.23 28.81 17.10
N LYS A 562 -8.68 30.06 17.20
CA LYS A 562 -7.84 31.26 17.18
C LYS A 562 -6.76 31.24 18.26
N LEU A 563 -7.06 30.74 19.46
CA LEU A 563 -6.10 30.62 20.56
C LEU A 563 -4.98 29.60 20.27
N GLU A 564 -5.26 28.59 19.46
CA GLU A 564 -4.31 27.54 19.12
C GLU A 564 -3.53 27.80 17.80
N LEU A 565 -3.80 28.89 17.07
CA LEU A 565 -3.13 29.20 15.81
C LEU A 565 -1.61 29.44 16.01
N PHE A 566 -1.23 30.27 16.97
CA PHE A 566 0.17 30.59 17.23
C PHE A 566 0.96 29.38 17.75
N PRO A 567 0.49 28.65 18.76
CA PRO A 567 1.11 27.39 19.16
C PRO A 567 1.22 26.34 18.04
N ALA A 568 0.26 26.32 17.12
CA ALA A 568 0.29 25.39 15.99
C ALA A 568 1.35 25.80 14.95
N VAL A 569 1.34 27.05 14.49
CA VAL A 569 2.24 27.52 13.42
C VAL A 569 3.71 27.52 13.84
N THR A 570 4.02 27.84 15.11
CA THR A 570 5.39 27.83 15.64
C THR A 570 6.01 26.43 15.67
N LYS A 571 5.18 25.39 15.78
CA LYS A 571 5.62 24.00 15.76
C LYS A 571 5.94 23.47 14.35
N ILE A 572 5.40 24.10 13.29
CA ILE A 572 5.58 23.64 11.91
C ILE A 572 7.02 23.82 11.45
N ARG A 573 7.60 22.78 10.84
CA ARG A 573 8.92 22.77 10.21
C ARG A 573 8.79 22.42 8.73
N VAL A 574 9.63 23.00 7.89
CA VAL A 574 9.70 22.62 6.46
C VAL A 574 10.86 21.67 6.26
N ARG A 575 10.66 20.60 5.51
CA ARG A 575 11.66 19.57 5.21
C ARG A 575 11.70 19.28 3.72
N ALA A 576 12.85 19.43 3.08
CA ALA A 576 13.11 18.95 1.73
C ALA A 576 13.53 17.47 1.79
N VAL A 577 12.65 16.59 1.30
CA VAL A 577 12.77 15.13 1.45
C VAL A 577 13.37 14.52 0.18
N HIS A 578 14.70 14.44 0.13
CA HIS A 578 15.43 13.82 -0.99
C HIS A 578 16.68 13.05 -0.50
N GLY A 579 17.40 12.41 -1.42
CA GLY A 579 18.61 11.62 -1.10
C GLY A 579 19.92 12.41 -1.15
N SER A 580 19.89 13.70 -1.48
CA SER A 580 21.09 14.53 -1.61
C SER A 580 21.41 15.25 -0.30
N THR A 581 22.69 15.41 -0.03
CA THR A 581 23.21 16.27 1.04
C THR A 581 23.45 17.72 0.60
N MET A 582 23.12 18.04 -0.67
CA MET A 582 23.26 19.41 -1.19
C MET A 582 22.21 20.31 -0.55
N LEU A 583 22.67 21.32 0.17
CA LEU A 583 21.81 22.28 0.88
C LEU A 583 21.00 23.16 -0.08
N GLY A 584 21.61 23.60 -1.21
CA GLY A 584 20.91 24.43 -2.20
C GLY A 584 20.28 25.70 -1.63
N GLY A 585 20.90 26.30 -0.62
CA GLY A 585 20.39 27.47 0.11
C GLY A 585 19.55 27.13 1.35
N LEU A 586 19.23 25.86 1.61
CA LEU A 586 18.54 25.40 2.82
C LEU A 586 19.54 25.21 3.97
N ASP A 587 19.08 25.41 5.19
CA ASP A 587 19.83 25.04 6.38
C ASP A 587 19.91 23.51 6.56
N ALA A 588 20.91 23.04 7.29
CA ALA A 588 21.08 21.62 7.56
C ALA A 588 19.84 20.99 8.22
N GLU A 589 19.13 21.76 9.04
CA GLU A 589 17.86 21.31 9.64
C GLU A 589 16.79 20.97 8.59
N ASN A 590 16.64 21.78 7.53
CA ASN A 590 15.60 21.63 6.52
C ASN A 590 15.79 20.41 5.59
N ILE A 591 16.99 19.82 5.56
CA ILE A 591 17.29 18.61 4.79
C ILE A 591 17.38 17.34 5.65
N GLN A 592 17.17 17.46 6.96
CA GLN A 592 17.13 16.29 7.84
C GLN A 592 15.99 15.34 7.46
N PRO A 593 16.16 14.03 7.65
CA PRO A 593 15.08 13.09 7.49
C PRO A 593 13.87 13.44 8.37
N VAL A 594 12.66 13.17 7.87
CA VAL A 594 11.46 13.25 8.70
C VAL A 594 11.44 12.03 9.61
N ASP A 595 11.79 12.21 10.88
CA ASP A 595 11.84 11.16 11.89
C ASP A 595 10.67 11.30 12.88
N TYR A 596 9.62 10.54 12.63
CA TYR A 596 8.45 10.51 13.53
C TYR A 596 8.74 9.71 14.80
N TYR A 597 9.59 8.71 14.75
CA TYR A 597 9.89 7.86 15.91
C TYR A 597 10.64 8.62 17.00
N GLU A 598 11.67 9.36 16.64
CA GLU A 598 12.37 10.22 17.62
C GLU A 598 11.45 11.29 18.22
N ASN A 599 10.50 11.80 17.41
CA ASN A 599 9.56 12.83 17.83
C ASN A 599 8.23 12.30 18.43
N ARG A 600 8.10 10.99 18.70
CA ARG A 600 6.84 10.38 19.13
C ARG A 600 6.25 10.93 20.42
N LYS A 601 7.07 11.45 21.33
CA LYS A 601 6.61 12.04 22.62
C LYS A 601 6.09 13.46 22.48
N LYS A 602 6.62 14.25 21.54
CA LYS A 602 6.30 15.68 21.36
C LYS A 602 5.40 15.91 20.15
N GLY A 603 5.34 14.97 19.24
CA GLY A 603 4.74 15.13 17.92
C GLY A 603 5.57 16.03 17.01
N LEU A 604 5.55 15.79 15.72
CA LEU A 604 6.21 16.57 14.69
C LEU A 604 5.15 17.18 13.78
N SER A 605 5.19 18.51 13.57
CA SER A 605 4.37 19.19 12.54
C SER A 605 5.29 19.56 11.38
N VAL A 606 5.05 19.01 10.16
CA VAL A 606 6.00 19.13 9.05
C VAL A 606 5.31 19.39 7.71
N ILE A 607 5.85 20.34 6.94
CA ILE A 607 5.58 20.49 5.51
C ILE A 607 6.71 19.75 4.78
N ALA A 608 6.40 18.60 4.18
CA ALA A 608 7.35 17.76 3.48
C ALA A 608 7.32 18.08 1.97
N VAL A 609 8.38 18.70 1.48
CA VAL A 609 8.57 19.01 0.07
C VAL A 609 9.46 17.96 -0.57
N GLY A 610 9.00 17.28 -1.61
CA GLY A 610 9.85 16.25 -2.22
C GLY A 610 9.29 15.61 -3.47
N GLY A 611 10.00 14.61 -3.96
CA GLY A 611 9.72 13.89 -5.20
C GLY A 611 9.51 12.40 -4.97
N ASN A 612 10.24 11.57 -5.72
CA ASN A 612 10.12 10.10 -5.70
C ASN A 612 10.23 9.47 -4.30
N LYS A 613 10.97 10.08 -3.40
CA LYS A 613 11.14 9.57 -2.03
C LYS A 613 9.85 9.69 -1.20
N LEU A 614 9.04 10.72 -1.47
CA LEU A 614 7.71 10.88 -0.87
C LEU A 614 6.67 9.93 -1.48
N SER A 615 6.81 9.59 -2.77
CA SER A 615 5.86 8.70 -3.42
C SER A 615 5.98 7.23 -2.96
N ARG A 616 7.19 6.74 -2.68
CA ARG A 616 7.44 5.30 -2.43
C ARG A 616 8.30 4.97 -1.22
N GLY A 617 8.71 5.91 -0.40
CA GLY A 617 9.76 5.62 0.58
C GLY A 617 9.55 6.15 1.97
N LEU A 618 8.49 6.89 2.23
CA LEU A 618 8.23 7.52 3.51
C LEU A 618 6.74 7.49 3.83
N THR A 619 6.38 6.94 4.98
CA THR A 619 5.02 7.09 5.52
C THR A 619 4.93 8.48 6.16
N LEU A 620 3.93 9.27 5.77
CA LEU A 620 3.64 10.57 6.36
C LEU A 620 2.58 10.38 7.46
N GLU A 621 3.01 10.41 8.71
CA GLU A 621 2.12 10.27 9.84
C GLU A 621 1.32 11.56 10.08
N GLY A 622 0.02 11.44 10.33
CA GLY A 622 -0.87 12.57 10.54
C GLY A 622 -1.03 13.47 9.31
N LEU A 623 -0.98 12.91 8.11
CA LEU A 623 -1.16 13.66 6.86
C LEU A 623 -2.59 14.21 6.78
N THR A 624 -2.70 15.54 6.76
CA THR A 624 -3.95 16.28 6.60
C THR A 624 -4.04 16.94 5.23
N ILE A 625 -3.04 17.71 4.84
CA ILE A 625 -3.07 18.48 3.60
C ILE A 625 -2.07 17.90 2.60
N SER A 626 -2.53 17.71 1.38
CA SER A 626 -1.69 17.29 0.26
C SER A 626 -1.80 18.28 -0.89
N TYR A 627 -0.68 18.79 -1.37
CA TYR A 627 -0.57 19.58 -2.58
C TYR A 627 0.19 18.78 -3.63
N PHE A 628 -0.55 18.25 -4.62
CA PHE A 628 -0.05 17.25 -5.54
C PHE A 628 -0.35 17.63 -6.99
N LEU A 629 0.69 18.00 -7.75
CA LEU A 629 0.57 18.39 -9.16
C LEU A 629 1.42 17.52 -10.09
N ARG A 630 2.07 16.50 -9.54
CA ARG A 630 2.95 15.66 -10.33
C ARG A 630 2.19 14.65 -11.16
N ALA A 631 2.18 14.86 -12.48
CA ALA A 631 1.65 13.90 -13.44
C ALA A 631 2.47 12.60 -13.49
N SER A 632 1.81 11.47 -13.64
CA SER A 632 2.37 10.18 -14.00
C SER A 632 1.41 9.49 -14.97
N LYS A 633 1.98 8.76 -15.94
CA LYS A 633 1.19 8.01 -16.93
C LYS A 633 0.84 6.59 -16.49
N MET A 634 1.33 6.13 -15.34
CA MET A 634 1.19 4.73 -14.90
C MET A 634 0.24 4.62 -13.69
N TYR A 635 -0.73 3.70 -13.76
CA TYR A 635 -1.70 3.43 -12.69
C TYR A 635 -1.01 3.07 -11.38
N ASP A 636 -0.07 2.09 -11.41
CA ASP A 636 0.68 1.65 -10.25
C ASP A 636 1.42 2.80 -9.56
N THR A 637 2.00 3.69 -10.35
CA THR A 637 2.74 4.84 -9.84
C THR A 637 1.81 5.88 -9.22
N LEU A 638 0.70 6.24 -9.87
CA LEU A 638 -0.27 7.19 -9.34
C LEU A 638 -0.90 6.67 -8.05
N MET A 639 -1.33 5.41 -8.00
CA MET A 639 -1.90 4.82 -6.80
C MET A 639 -0.92 4.83 -5.62
N GLN A 640 0.36 4.51 -5.86
CA GLN A 640 1.39 4.56 -4.81
C GLN A 640 1.73 5.98 -4.34
N MET A 641 1.50 6.99 -5.19
CA MET A 641 1.63 8.41 -4.83
C MET A 641 0.47 8.91 -3.97
N GLY A 642 -0.68 8.23 -3.96
CA GLY A 642 -1.88 8.57 -3.20
C GLY A 642 -1.70 8.40 -1.68
N ARG A 643 -0.84 9.21 -1.07
CA ARG A 643 -0.54 9.17 0.37
C ARG A 643 -1.67 9.67 1.25
N TRP A 644 -2.67 10.32 0.69
CA TRP A 644 -3.89 10.78 1.37
C TRP A 644 -4.91 9.68 1.63
N PHE A 645 -4.78 8.50 1.02
CA PHE A 645 -5.56 7.32 1.39
C PHE A 645 -5.13 6.75 2.75
N GLY A 646 -5.96 5.91 3.37
CA GLY A 646 -5.64 5.23 4.63
C GLY A 646 -6.57 5.63 5.78
N TYR A 647 -6.07 5.55 7.01
CA TYR A 647 -6.85 5.80 8.23
C TYR A 647 -6.63 7.23 8.74
N ARG A 648 -7.72 7.91 9.12
CA ARG A 648 -7.68 9.31 9.59
C ARG A 648 -8.51 9.50 10.86
N PRO A 649 -8.19 8.78 11.97
CA PRO A 649 -8.99 8.81 13.19
C PRO A 649 -9.02 10.20 13.82
N GLY A 650 -10.24 10.77 13.96
CA GLY A 650 -10.47 12.05 14.61
C GLY A 650 -10.01 13.30 13.85
N TYR A 651 -9.62 13.18 12.55
CA TYR A 651 -9.19 14.33 11.74
C TYR A 651 -9.46 14.19 10.23
N LEU A 652 -10.35 13.28 9.82
CA LEU A 652 -10.68 13.08 8.41
C LEU A 652 -11.29 14.34 7.79
N ASP A 653 -12.15 15.01 8.52
CA ASP A 653 -12.80 16.27 8.14
C ASP A 653 -11.80 17.42 7.88
N LEU A 654 -10.58 17.30 8.42
CA LEU A 654 -9.49 18.26 8.22
C LEU A 654 -8.58 17.91 7.02
N CYS A 655 -8.86 16.81 6.32
CA CYS A 655 -8.04 16.40 5.18
C CYS A 655 -8.44 17.12 3.89
N ARG A 656 -7.45 17.62 3.12
CA ARG A 656 -7.65 18.21 1.79
C ARG A 656 -6.56 17.80 0.82
N LEU A 657 -6.97 17.53 -0.42
CA LEU A 657 -6.06 17.31 -1.54
C LEU A 657 -6.22 18.45 -2.55
N PHE A 658 -5.20 19.27 -2.70
CA PHE A 658 -5.09 20.25 -3.76
C PHE A 658 -4.40 19.62 -4.97
N THR A 659 -5.09 19.50 -6.10
CA THR A 659 -4.55 18.84 -7.29
C THR A 659 -5.21 19.37 -8.56
N SER A 660 -4.71 18.99 -9.75
CA SER A 660 -5.35 19.40 -11.02
C SER A 660 -6.61 18.56 -11.32
N SER A 661 -7.54 19.12 -12.09
CA SER A 661 -8.76 18.43 -12.53
C SER A 661 -8.46 17.15 -13.29
N ASP A 662 -7.39 17.15 -14.12
CA ASP A 662 -6.97 15.96 -14.87
C ASP A 662 -6.49 14.84 -13.95
N LEU A 663 -5.72 15.18 -12.90
CA LEU A 663 -5.29 14.20 -11.91
C LEU A 663 -6.47 13.61 -11.13
N VAL A 664 -7.50 14.42 -10.82
CA VAL A 664 -8.75 13.91 -10.26
C VAL A 664 -9.39 12.88 -11.19
N SER A 665 -9.53 13.23 -12.49
CA SER A 665 -10.09 12.31 -13.50
C SER A 665 -9.25 11.04 -13.64
N HIS A 666 -7.92 11.16 -13.62
CA HIS A 666 -7.03 10.01 -13.64
C HIS A 666 -7.20 9.10 -12.42
N TYR A 667 -7.29 9.66 -11.21
CA TYR A 667 -7.50 8.88 -9.98
C TYR A 667 -8.88 8.21 -9.95
N LYS A 668 -9.94 8.89 -10.41
CA LYS A 668 -11.27 8.30 -10.57
C LYS A 668 -11.22 7.10 -11.52
N HIS A 669 -10.62 7.26 -12.71
CA HIS A 669 -10.48 6.16 -13.66
C HIS A 669 -9.68 4.98 -13.10
N ILE A 670 -8.56 5.23 -12.41
CA ILE A 670 -7.76 4.16 -11.79
C ILE A 670 -8.52 3.48 -10.67
N ALA A 671 -9.30 4.21 -9.90
CA ALA A 671 -10.11 3.64 -8.83
C ALA A 671 -11.15 2.68 -9.39
N VAL A 672 -11.88 3.07 -10.44
CA VAL A 672 -12.82 2.19 -11.17
C VAL A 672 -12.09 0.95 -11.70
N ALA A 673 -10.98 1.12 -12.41
CA ALA A 673 -10.21 -0.02 -12.95
C ALA A 673 -9.68 -0.95 -11.85
N THR A 674 -9.41 -0.42 -10.66
CA THR A 674 -8.96 -1.21 -9.50
C THR A 674 -10.12 -2.01 -8.92
N GLU A 675 -11.30 -1.42 -8.79
CA GLU A 675 -12.48 -2.12 -8.27
C GLU A 675 -12.98 -3.19 -9.27
N GLU A 676 -12.98 -2.90 -10.56
CA GLU A 676 -13.28 -3.92 -11.59
C GLU A 676 -12.31 -5.11 -11.53
N MET A 677 -11.02 -4.82 -11.35
CA MET A 677 -10.02 -5.88 -11.18
C MET A 677 -10.29 -6.72 -9.93
N ARG A 678 -10.75 -6.12 -8.84
CA ARG A 678 -11.11 -6.82 -7.61
C ARG A 678 -12.38 -7.62 -7.75
N ALA A 679 -13.38 -7.07 -8.41
CA ALA A 679 -14.62 -7.79 -8.73
C ALA A 679 -14.34 -9.02 -9.60
N GLU A 680 -13.45 -8.91 -10.61
CA GLU A 680 -13.02 -10.07 -11.38
C GLU A 680 -12.27 -11.10 -10.54
N PHE A 681 -11.47 -10.63 -9.57
CA PHE A 681 -10.80 -11.49 -8.61
C PHE A 681 -11.79 -12.25 -7.73
N ASP A 682 -12.80 -11.55 -7.21
CA ASP A 682 -13.87 -12.13 -6.41
C ASP A 682 -14.69 -13.16 -7.22
N ARG A 683 -14.99 -12.84 -8.48
CA ARG A 683 -15.65 -13.75 -9.41
C ARG A 683 -14.84 -15.04 -9.64
N MET A 684 -13.54 -14.92 -9.85
CA MET A 684 -12.66 -16.08 -10.03
C MET A 684 -12.62 -16.96 -8.77
N TRP A 685 -12.56 -16.31 -7.58
CA TRP A 685 -12.62 -17.01 -6.31
C TRP A 685 -13.92 -17.83 -6.16
N LEU A 686 -15.06 -17.24 -6.51
CA LEU A 686 -16.36 -17.92 -6.47
C LEU A 686 -16.41 -19.12 -7.43
N LEU A 687 -15.77 -19.00 -8.58
CA LEU A 687 -15.66 -20.07 -9.59
C LEU A 687 -14.57 -21.10 -9.22
N ARG A 688 -13.95 -21.02 -8.05
CA ARG A 688 -12.84 -21.87 -7.58
C ARG A 688 -11.71 -21.99 -8.60
N ARG A 689 -11.36 -20.87 -9.26
CA ARG A 689 -10.25 -20.84 -10.20
C ARG A 689 -8.91 -20.80 -9.46
N LYS A 690 -7.89 -21.42 -10.07
CA LYS A 690 -6.51 -21.42 -9.56
C LYS A 690 -5.78 -20.16 -9.98
N PRO A 691 -4.70 -19.77 -9.27
CA PRO A 691 -3.86 -18.64 -9.70
C PRO A 691 -3.36 -18.77 -11.15
N ILE A 692 -3.11 -19.98 -11.65
CA ILE A 692 -2.66 -20.23 -13.03
C ILE A 692 -3.74 -19.91 -14.07
N ASP A 693 -5.01 -20.03 -13.71
CA ASP A 693 -6.16 -19.74 -14.59
C ASP A 693 -6.47 -18.23 -14.64
N TYR A 694 -5.72 -17.44 -13.87
CA TYR A 694 -5.95 -16.01 -13.72
C TYR A 694 -5.57 -15.26 -15.00
N GLY A 695 -6.52 -15.15 -15.90
CA GLY A 695 -6.44 -14.31 -17.08
C GLY A 695 -7.01 -12.93 -16.80
N LEU A 696 -6.24 -12.08 -16.13
CA LEU A 696 -6.72 -10.77 -15.68
C LEU A 696 -7.15 -9.87 -16.85
N LYS A 697 -8.37 -9.38 -16.77
CA LYS A 697 -8.86 -8.28 -17.60
C LYS A 697 -8.73 -6.99 -16.81
N ILE A 698 -7.96 -6.04 -17.31
CA ILE A 698 -7.81 -4.72 -16.70
C ILE A 698 -8.27 -3.70 -17.72
N ARG A 699 -9.15 -2.80 -17.30
CA ARG A 699 -9.59 -1.67 -18.12
C ARG A 699 -8.39 -0.80 -18.49
N ALA A 700 -8.15 -0.61 -19.79
CA ALA A 700 -7.13 0.29 -20.29
C ALA A 700 -7.75 1.66 -20.55
N HIS A 701 -7.06 2.72 -20.16
CA HIS A 701 -7.44 4.08 -20.53
C HIS A 701 -7.26 4.29 -22.05
N THR A 702 -8.21 4.94 -22.69
CA THR A 702 -8.19 5.17 -24.14
C THR A 702 -7.18 6.24 -24.60
N GLY A 703 -6.52 6.94 -23.66
CA GLY A 703 -5.60 8.04 -23.95
C GLY A 703 -4.24 7.89 -23.27
N ILE A 704 -3.94 8.78 -22.33
CA ILE A 704 -2.59 9.05 -21.80
C ILE A 704 -2.11 8.00 -20.81
N LEU A 705 -3.03 7.41 -20.03
CA LEU A 705 -2.66 6.50 -18.92
C LEU A 705 -2.32 5.09 -19.41
N THR A 706 -1.31 4.50 -18.79
CA THR A 706 -0.91 3.11 -18.98
C THR A 706 -1.02 2.34 -17.66
N ILE A 707 -1.46 1.10 -17.71
CA ILE A 707 -1.69 0.27 -16.53
C ILE A 707 -0.40 0.12 -15.70
N THR A 708 0.73 -0.19 -16.36
CA THR A 708 2.06 -0.25 -15.75
C THR A 708 3.13 -0.01 -16.83
N ALA A 709 4.40 0.06 -16.44
CA ALA A 709 5.49 0.29 -17.37
C ALA A 709 5.53 -0.77 -18.51
N ALA A 710 5.73 -0.34 -19.75
CA ALA A 710 5.70 -1.21 -20.93
C ALA A 710 6.65 -2.42 -20.84
N ASN A 711 7.78 -2.29 -20.13
CA ASN A 711 8.73 -3.37 -19.91
C ASN A 711 8.24 -4.44 -18.91
N LYS A 712 7.18 -4.16 -18.14
CA LYS A 712 6.53 -5.13 -17.25
C LYS A 712 5.44 -5.94 -17.96
N PHE A 713 4.96 -5.48 -19.14
CA PHE A 713 3.94 -6.16 -19.94
C PHE A 713 4.57 -7.15 -20.95
N ARG A 714 4.92 -8.34 -20.53
CA ARG A 714 5.55 -9.31 -21.44
C ARG A 714 4.57 -10.18 -22.20
N TYR A 715 3.42 -10.45 -21.62
CA TYR A 715 2.46 -11.45 -22.09
C TYR A 715 1.05 -10.91 -22.27
N LYS A 716 0.91 -9.60 -22.51
CA LYS A 716 -0.41 -9.03 -22.77
C LYS A 716 -0.91 -9.37 -24.17
N LYS A 717 -2.18 -9.74 -24.24
CA LYS A 717 -2.98 -9.66 -25.45
C LYS A 717 -3.97 -8.52 -25.28
N MET A 718 -3.86 -7.46 -26.07
CA MET A 718 -4.91 -6.44 -26.10
C MET A 718 -6.13 -7.04 -26.79
N MET A 719 -7.25 -7.09 -26.09
CA MET A 719 -8.55 -7.42 -26.65
C MET A 719 -9.38 -6.15 -26.50
N SER A 720 -9.84 -5.58 -27.62
CA SER A 720 -10.88 -4.56 -27.61
C SER A 720 -12.23 -5.28 -27.60
N PHE A 721 -12.97 -5.15 -26.52
CA PHE A 721 -14.38 -5.49 -26.50
C PHE A 721 -15.13 -4.21 -26.93
N GLY A 722 -15.55 -4.14 -28.21
CA GLY A 722 -16.54 -3.18 -28.63
C GLY A 722 -17.89 -3.68 -28.14
N PHE A 723 -18.53 -2.96 -27.25
CA PHE A 723 -19.98 -3.08 -27.05
C PHE A 723 -20.65 -2.28 -28.19
N SER A 724 -20.66 -2.82 -29.40
CA SER A 724 -21.68 -2.46 -30.37
C SER A 724 -22.91 -3.30 -30.01
N GLY A 725 -23.75 -2.78 -29.14
CA GLY A 725 -25.09 -3.30 -28.96
C GLY A 725 -25.90 -3.00 -30.20
N GLU A 726 -25.91 -3.88 -31.19
CA GLU A 726 -27.02 -3.98 -32.10
C GLU A 726 -28.13 -4.68 -31.33
N LEU A 727 -29.15 -3.92 -30.95
CA LEU A 727 -30.48 -4.44 -30.60
C LEU A 727 -31.03 -5.06 -31.88
N GLU A 728 -30.93 -6.37 -32.05
CA GLU A 728 -31.83 -7.10 -32.92
C GLU A 728 -33.18 -7.26 -32.21
N GLU A 729 -34.13 -6.39 -32.53
CA GLU A 729 -35.56 -6.63 -32.28
C GLU A 729 -36.01 -7.72 -33.24
N THR A 730 -36.39 -8.89 -32.70
CA THR A 730 -37.29 -9.85 -33.33
C THR A 730 -38.56 -9.97 -32.54
#